data_9c1f6c987e56128cb87b54a28ba45eaa
#
_entry.id   9c1f6c987e56128cb87b54a28ba45eaa
#
_cell.length_a   1.000
_cell.length_b   1.000
_cell.length_c   1.000
_cell.angle_alpha   90.00
_cell.angle_beta   90.00
_cell.angle_gamma   90.00
#
_symmetry.space_group_name_H-M   'P 1'
#
loop_
_entity.id
_entity.type
_entity.pdbx_description
1 polymer ?
#
loop_
_entity_poly.entity_id
_entity_poly.type
_entity_poly.pdbx_seq_one_letter_code
_entity_poly.pdbx_strand_id
1 'polypeptide(L)'
;MDYQLRSTGQEGVEVIAQGQIIASLHFFLYYALDNLISQGIEILGRRILLSFQGGSFLEADVQDLQELLVLKLTWHFAKEGNYRLLYTIGYDDHAKENQVFIPALWYKDNEAGEGMFPSFRQSSNWSFLETRMSVPCGIQLSNGQWCLNCCASPAKEKSGLASMTWDRHGTTVCIPGCEWPYSYRGKKELKSMDSQCKPTKHQEANSTYTRSLYILSEKQNDSLKSYEHFLRSMESQFDHPKVRLSWDDYGLYKLTHLLSLIRKDPKGNAYLVMGEGNGEVQEVYEFTAGSFLVKAVEAAYAFARCPFLDNGFKPLIKERERISTLFSLPNDDKLLAKLASLMGRYYLQGEKRPGVFQDCIDLKTGICGGYLGISEHPEFKELVNSRCNGEAMKSYVLLYQALRKQGMIEDAFLELPQRVARFYCDCQLSNGSFGRWWTLGGRPTDTKGTNGAYIGSFFCYLLPLLDSDSVLYADVRSALYRALPFYGNQIEEGQFYGDTLDADSCDKEAAIALLSFFLDAYSLENDERLLDLAIKAARFILTWIWQMNSYLSEDSPLGKYHFCTSGMTSVSIAHHHLDFYGMAIAVDFLRLSQFSHDPYYRRTAYKMMDACRQLIATEEAPLGRGPSFIGWQPEQVNHTTWEYFDRESLMNGHFAIDIAWVNVLGFDAYLTLREQGALPCNE
;
A
#
# COMPACT_ATOMS: atom_id res chain seq x y z
N MET A 1 1.24 -18.18 27.28
CA MET A 1 0.31 -17.76 28.35
C MET A 1 -0.52 -18.95 28.81
N ASP A 2 -0.81 -19.08 30.11
CA ASP A 2 -1.76 -20.11 30.59
C ASP A 2 -3.18 -19.57 30.40
N TYR A 3 -3.86 -20.07 29.39
CA TYR A 3 -5.27 -19.76 29.15
C TYR A 3 -6.17 -20.78 29.87
N GLN A 4 -7.23 -20.26 30.47
CA GLN A 4 -8.33 -21.07 31.02
C GLN A 4 -9.58 -20.83 30.16
N LEU A 5 -10.32 -21.89 29.89
CA LEU A 5 -11.57 -21.84 29.16
C LEU A 5 -12.72 -22.01 30.15
N ARG A 6 -13.73 -21.16 30.04
CA ARG A 6 -14.92 -21.22 30.88
C ARG A 6 -16.18 -21.17 30.02
N SER A 7 -17.10 -22.10 30.21
CA SER A 7 -18.39 -22.06 29.52
C SER A 7 -19.26 -20.93 30.08
N THR A 8 -19.93 -20.18 29.19
CA THR A 8 -20.91 -19.15 29.55
C THR A 8 -22.26 -19.49 28.93
N GLY A 9 -23.04 -20.33 29.59
CA GLY A 9 -24.31 -20.81 29.06
C GLY A 9 -24.15 -21.91 28.00
N GLN A 10 -25.06 -21.93 27.01
CA GLN A 10 -25.15 -23.04 26.05
C GLN A 10 -24.32 -22.81 24.76
N GLU A 11 -23.92 -21.60 24.49
CA GLU A 11 -23.34 -21.22 23.19
C GLU A 11 -22.03 -20.44 23.32
N GLY A 12 -21.60 -20.12 24.54
CA GLY A 12 -20.48 -19.20 24.79
C GLY A 12 -19.31 -19.82 25.54
N VAL A 13 -18.13 -19.36 25.21
CA VAL A 13 -16.87 -19.70 25.89
C VAL A 13 -16.08 -18.42 26.14
N GLU A 14 -15.68 -18.22 27.37
CA GLU A 14 -14.71 -17.19 27.75
C GLU A 14 -13.31 -17.75 27.76
N VAL A 15 -12.40 -16.98 27.22
CA VAL A 15 -10.97 -17.22 27.31
C VAL A 15 -10.42 -16.32 28.40
N ILE A 16 -9.80 -16.92 29.41
CA ILE A 16 -9.29 -16.23 30.59
C ILE A 16 -7.76 -16.39 30.61
N ALA A 17 -7.04 -15.28 30.72
CA ALA A 17 -5.60 -15.27 30.96
C ALA A 17 -5.28 -14.39 32.18
N GLN A 18 -4.39 -14.87 33.06
CA GLN A 18 -4.00 -14.14 34.27
C GLN A 18 -5.19 -13.69 35.15
N GLY A 19 -6.26 -14.48 35.14
CA GLY A 19 -7.48 -14.19 35.92
C GLY A 19 -8.42 -13.14 35.29
N GLN A 20 -8.17 -12.70 34.08
CA GLN A 20 -9.01 -11.75 33.34
C GLN A 20 -9.59 -12.40 32.09
N ILE A 21 -10.83 -12.05 31.76
CA ILE A 21 -11.46 -12.44 30.49
C ILE A 21 -10.79 -11.64 29.38
N ILE A 22 -10.16 -12.33 28.43
CA ILE A 22 -9.44 -11.71 27.32
C ILE A 22 -10.22 -11.78 26.00
N ALA A 23 -11.17 -12.71 25.90
CA ALA A 23 -12.10 -12.79 24.79
C ALA A 23 -13.34 -13.61 25.18
N SER A 24 -14.51 -13.24 24.67
CA SER A 24 -15.76 -14.01 24.75
C SER A 24 -16.14 -14.46 23.35
N LEU A 25 -16.38 -15.76 23.19
CA LEU A 25 -16.69 -16.41 21.93
C LEU A 25 -18.06 -17.05 21.99
N HIS A 26 -18.89 -16.84 20.97
CA HIS A 26 -20.16 -17.56 20.82
C HIS A 26 -20.24 -18.17 19.43
N PHE A 27 -20.87 -19.33 19.31
CA PHE A 27 -20.94 -20.10 18.07
C PHE A 27 -22.38 -20.48 17.76
N PHE A 28 -22.80 -20.30 16.51
CA PHE A 28 -24.15 -20.56 16.03
C PHE A 28 -24.10 -21.37 14.73
N LEU A 29 -25.06 -22.25 14.56
CA LEU A 29 -25.24 -23.06 13.36
C LEU A 29 -26.68 -22.91 12.86
N TYR A 30 -26.84 -22.58 11.58
CA TYR A 30 -28.14 -22.51 10.91
C TYR A 30 -28.24 -23.61 9.85
N TYR A 31 -29.42 -24.24 9.78
CA TYR A 31 -29.79 -25.19 8.75
C TYR A 31 -31.04 -24.68 8.02
N ALA A 32 -31.00 -24.57 6.71
CA ALA A 32 -32.08 -24.01 5.89
C ALA A 32 -32.62 -22.64 6.43
N LEU A 33 -31.73 -21.81 6.99
CA LEU A 33 -32.00 -20.52 7.66
C LEU A 33 -32.61 -20.59 9.06
N ASP A 34 -32.96 -21.76 9.57
CA ASP A 34 -33.39 -21.95 10.95
C ASP A 34 -32.17 -22.10 11.86
N ASN A 35 -32.18 -21.42 13.01
CA ASN A 35 -31.12 -21.56 14.00
C ASN A 35 -31.26 -22.96 14.66
N LEU A 36 -30.20 -23.76 14.56
CA LEU A 36 -30.11 -25.00 15.30
C LEU A 36 -29.77 -24.71 16.76
N ILE A 37 -30.67 -25.00 17.65
CA ILE A 37 -30.50 -24.75 19.10
C ILE A 37 -29.30 -25.55 19.60
N SER A 38 -28.40 -24.87 20.29
CA SER A 38 -27.30 -25.54 21.01
C SER A 38 -27.86 -26.42 22.14
N GLN A 39 -27.30 -27.61 22.26
CA GLN A 39 -27.68 -28.61 23.30
C GLN A 39 -26.71 -28.63 24.48
N GLY A 40 -25.57 -27.95 24.36
CA GLY A 40 -24.59 -27.79 25.42
C GLY A 40 -23.15 -27.67 24.92
N ILE A 41 -22.31 -27.17 25.82
CA ILE A 41 -20.87 -27.04 25.66
C ILE A 41 -20.16 -27.95 26.66
N GLU A 42 -19.21 -28.73 26.16
CA GLU A 42 -18.30 -29.53 26.97
C GLU A 42 -16.86 -29.03 26.73
N ILE A 43 -16.12 -28.73 27.77
CA ILE A 43 -14.72 -28.30 27.73
C ILE A 43 -13.85 -29.44 28.27
N LEU A 44 -13.06 -30.05 27.39
CA LEU A 44 -12.17 -31.17 27.66
C LEU A 44 -10.70 -30.71 27.56
N GLY A 45 -10.22 -30.09 28.61
CA GLY A 45 -8.88 -29.51 28.61
C GLY A 45 -8.77 -28.37 27.58
N ARG A 46 -8.06 -28.59 26.48
CA ARG A 46 -7.88 -27.63 25.36
C ARG A 46 -8.83 -27.87 24.18
N ARG A 47 -9.86 -28.70 24.37
CA ARG A 47 -10.88 -28.96 23.35
C ARG A 47 -12.24 -28.49 23.83
N ILE A 48 -12.97 -27.84 22.96
CA ILE A 48 -14.34 -27.40 23.16
C ILE A 48 -15.21 -28.21 22.20
N LEU A 49 -16.24 -28.84 22.73
CA LEU A 49 -17.28 -29.53 21.97
C LEU A 49 -18.60 -28.82 22.17
N LEU A 50 -19.20 -28.32 21.12
CA LEU A 50 -20.51 -27.69 21.12
C LEU A 50 -21.47 -28.49 20.26
N SER A 51 -22.47 -29.08 20.87
CA SER A 51 -23.46 -29.90 20.20
C SER A 51 -24.68 -29.09 19.79
N PHE A 52 -25.23 -29.35 18.59
CA PHE A 52 -26.43 -28.72 18.07
C PHE A 52 -27.57 -29.72 17.86
N GLN A 53 -28.78 -29.21 17.85
CA GLN A 53 -29.95 -30.00 17.53
C GLN A 53 -29.79 -30.71 16.17
N GLY A 54 -30.17 -32.00 16.11
CA GLY A 54 -30.06 -32.78 14.89
C GLY A 54 -28.73 -33.52 14.69
N GLY A 55 -27.83 -33.47 15.69
CA GLY A 55 -26.61 -34.28 15.75
C GLY A 55 -25.38 -33.63 15.13
N SER A 56 -25.49 -32.44 14.54
CA SER A 56 -24.32 -31.66 14.11
C SER A 56 -23.58 -31.09 15.33
N PHE A 57 -22.28 -30.87 15.23
CA PHE A 57 -21.49 -30.29 16.32
C PHE A 57 -20.30 -29.51 15.82
N LEU A 58 -19.79 -28.61 16.67
CA LEU A 58 -18.53 -27.91 16.50
C LEU A 58 -17.49 -28.48 17.46
N GLU A 59 -16.33 -28.80 16.92
CA GLU A 59 -15.12 -29.09 17.67
C GLU A 59 -14.13 -27.93 17.50
N ALA A 60 -13.65 -27.36 18.61
CA ALA A 60 -12.61 -26.36 18.58
C ALA A 60 -11.39 -26.84 19.36
N ASP A 61 -10.29 -27.10 18.66
CA ASP A 61 -9.00 -27.41 19.28
C ASP A 61 -8.25 -26.09 19.56
N VAL A 62 -7.88 -25.89 20.83
CA VAL A 62 -7.18 -24.69 21.29
C VAL A 62 -5.70 -24.96 21.42
N GLN A 63 -4.88 -24.16 20.76
CA GLN A 63 -3.43 -24.26 20.75
C GLN A 63 -2.80 -22.91 21.13
N ASP A 64 -1.67 -22.96 21.82
CA ASP A 64 -0.82 -21.79 22.03
C ASP A 64 0.30 -21.80 20.98
N LEU A 65 0.40 -20.72 20.22
CA LEU A 65 1.51 -20.49 19.31
C LEU A 65 2.24 -19.23 19.79
N GLN A 66 3.28 -19.42 20.60
CA GLN A 66 3.98 -18.32 21.31
C GLN A 66 3.02 -17.55 22.24
N GLU A 67 2.64 -16.33 21.88
CA GLU A 67 1.69 -15.50 22.63
C GLU A 67 0.28 -15.48 22.00
N LEU A 68 0.13 -16.16 20.86
CA LEU A 68 -1.08 -16.22 20.07
C LEU A 68 -1.93 -17.42 20.48
N LEU A 69 -3.21 -17.20 20.72
CA LEU A 69 -4.20 -18.26 20.87
C LEU A 69 -4.74 -18.64 19.50
N VAL A 70 -4.65 -19.91 19.16
CA VAL A 70 -5.16 -20.46 17.91
C VAL A 70 -6.30 -21.42 18.20
N LEU A 71 -7.48 -21.15 17.64
CA LEU A 71 -8.62 -22.06 17.68
C LEU A 71 -8.81 -22.66 16.29
N LYS A 72 -8.62 -23.98 16.18
CA LYS A 72 -8.99 -24.72 14.98
C LYS A 72 -10.44 -25.16 15.11
N LEU A 73 -11.34 -24.46 14.42
CA LEU A 73 -12.78 -24.71 14.42
C LEU A 73 -13.11 -25.73 13.34
N THR A 74 -13.73 -26.85 13.73
CA THR A 74 -14.21 -27.90 12.80
C THR A 74 -15.70 -28.14 13.05
N TRP A 75 -16.53 -27.74 12.11
CA TRP A 75 -17.96 -28.04 12.10
C TRP A 75 -18.20 -29.39 11.45
N HIS A 76 -18.99 -30.24 12.12
CA HIS A 76 -19.42 -31.54 11.65
C HIS A 76 -20.91 -31.49 11.32
N PHE A 77 -21.29 -31.87 10.09
CA PHE A 77 -22.66 -31.80 9.61
C PHE A 77 -23.27 -33.19 9.59
N ALA A 78 -24.26 -33.43 10.47
CA ALA A 78 -24.91 -34.75 10.58
C ALA A 78 -25.80 -35.08 9.38
N LYS A 79 -26.36 -34.08 8.71
CA LYS A 79 -27.31 -34.21 7.59
C LYS A 79 -26.83 -33.44 6.38
N GLU A 80 -27.20 -33.90 5.19
CA GLU A 80 -27.06 -33.14 3.96
C GLU A 80 -27.99 -31.91 3.95
N GLY A 81 -27.51 -30.78 3.46
CA GLY A 81 -28.31 -29.58 3.31
C GLY A 81 -27.52 -28.28 3.29
N ASN A 82 -28.25 -27.18 3.36
CA ASN A 82 -27.69 -25.84 3.29
C ASN A 82 -27.46 -25.27 4.68
N TYR A 83 -26.22 -24.95 4.98
CA TYR A 83 -25.79 -24.45 6.29
C TYR A 83 -25.24 -23.03 6.23
N ARG A 84 -25.33 -22.34 7.34
CA ARG A 84 -24.69 -21.07 7.60
C ARG A 84 -24.06 -21.12 8.99
N LEU A 85 -22.78 -20.74 9.07
CA LEU A 85 -21.98 -20.77 10.28
C LEU A 85 -21.80 -19.34 10.78
N LEU A 86 -21.98 -19.10 12.08
CA LEU A 86 -21.65 -17.82 12.69
C LEU A 86 -20.81 -18.06 13.94
N TYR A 87 -19.88 -17.15 14.17
CA TYR A 87 -19.25 -17.01 15.47
C TYR A 87 -19.07 -15.53 15.80
N THR A 88 -19.14 -15.20 17.07
CA THR A 88 -18.89 -13.85 17.57
C THR A 88 -17.64 -13.85 18.42
N ILE A 89 -16.92 -12.74 18.39
CA ILE A 89 -15.77 -12.48 19.24
C ILE A 89 -16.01 -11.13 19.89
N GLY A 90 -16.04 -11.09 21.19
CA GLY A 90 -16.27 -9.87 21.96
C GLY A 90 -15.25 -9.68 23.07
N TYR A 91 -15.25 -8.47 23.58
CA TYR A 91 -14.51 -8.08 24.76
C TYR A 91 -15.52 -7.76 25.86
N ASP A 92 -15.45 -8.43 27.01
CA ASP A 92 -16.49 -8.36 28.04
C ASP A 92 -16.31 -7.17 29.02
N ASP A 93 -15.73 -6.07 28.56
CA ASP A 93 -15.78 -4.83 29.34
C ASP A 93 -16.95 -3.95 28.87
N HIS A 94 -18.15 -4.29 29.31
CA HIS A 94 -19.39 -3.58 28.99
C HIS A 94 -19.42 -2.09 29.43
N ALA A 95 -18.38 -1.61 30.10
CA ALA A 95 -18.33 -0.27 30.67
C ALA A 95 -17.76 0.79 29.73
N LYS A 96 -17.05 0.41 28.66
CA LYS A 96 -16.40 1.35 27.74
C LYS A 96 -16.60 0.96 26.28
N GLU A 97 -16.92 1.95 25.45
CA GLU A 97 -16.91 1.78 24.00
C GLU A 97 -15.47 1.55 23.51
N ASN A 98 -15.25 0.46 22.78
CA ASN A 98 -13.98 0.16 22.14
C ASN A 98 -13.81 1.01 20.87
N GLN A 99 -12.57 1.39 20.57
CA GLN A 99 -12.20 1.80 19.23
C GLN A 99 -12.07 0.56 18.36
N VAL A 100 -12.57 0.65 17.13
CA VAL A 100 -12.51 -0.42 16.15
C VAL A 100 -11.48 -0.08 15.08
N PHE A 101 -10.63 -1.04 14.77
CA PHE A 101 -9.68 -0.96 13.68
C PHE A 101 -9.78 -2.24 12.83
N ILE A 102 -9.91 -2.08 11.50
CA ILE A 102 -9.92 -3.19 10.54
C ILE A 102 -8.80 -2.94 9.52
N PRO A 103 -7.79 -3.83 9.43
CA PRO A 103 -6.63 -3.63 8.57
C PRO A 103 -7.01 -3.39 7.10
N ALA A 104 -6.43 -2.35 6.49
CA ALA A 104 -6.67 -1.86 5.13
C ALA A 104 -8.10 -1.37 4.85
N LEU A 105 -8.96 -1.24 5.84
CA LEU A 105 -10.38 -0.97 5.59
C LEU A 105 -11.01 0.06 6.53
N TRP A 106 -10.66 0.06 7.81
CA TRP A 106 -11.32 0.90 8.82
C TRP A 106 -10.31 1.42 9.84
N TYR A 107 -10.16 2.73 9.90
CA TYR A 107 -9.25 3.40 10.81
C TYR A 107 -9.87 4.71 11.32
N LYS A 108 -9.97 4.87 12.65
CA LYS A 108 -10.59 6.05 13.27
C LYS A 108 -11.96 6.37 12.65
N ASP A 109 -12.80 5.35 12.55
CA ASP A 109 -14.17 5.43 12.00
C ASP A 109 -14.25 5.96 10.56
N ASN A 110 -13.11 6.05 9.87
CA ASN A 110 -12.96 6.62 8.53
C ASN A 110 -13.52 8.05 8.43
N GLU A 111 -13.39 8.81 9.50
CA GLU A 111 -13.89 10.19 9.56
C GLU A 111 -12.94 11.21 8.90
N ALA A 112 -11.66 10.85 8.75
CA ALA A 112 -10.69 11.71 8.08
C ALA A 112 -10.97 11.80 6.59
N GLY A 113 -10.88 13.03 6.05
CA GLY A 113 -11.03 13.29 4.63
C GLY A 113 -12.47 13.44 4.15
N GLU A 114 -12.63 13.48 2.82
CA GLU A 114 -13.89 13.71 2.11
C GLU A 114 -14.03 12.72 0.96
N GLY A 115 -15.22 12.15 0.77
CA GLY A 115 -15.49 11.23 -0.34
C GLY A 115 -16.58 10.21 -0.05
N MET A 116 -16.88 9.41 -1.07
CA MET A 116 -17.84 8.30 -1.00
C MET A 116 -17.06 6.99 -0.74
N PHE A 117 -16.75 6.72 0.51
CA PHE A 117 -16.10 5.49 0.97
C PHE A 117 -16.74 4.99 2.27
N PRO A 118 -16.52 3.71 2.64
CA PRO A 118 -17.07 3.17 3.88
C PRO A 118 -16.68 4.00 5.11
N SER A 119 -17.69 4.52 5.83
CA SER A 119 -17.51 5.32 7.05
C SER A 119 -18.80 5.32 7.87
N PHE A 120 -18.77 5.75 9.12
CA PHE A 120 -19.99 5.95 9.90
C PHE A 120 -20.90 7.06 9.35
N ARG A 121 -20.34 7.99 8.57
CA ARG A 121 -21.16 8.99 7.86
C ARG A 121 -22.14 8.36 6.86
N GLN A 122 -21.78 7.21 6.29
CA GLN A 122 -22.58 6.51 5.30
C GLN A 122 -23.52 5.46 5.91
N SER A 123 -23.07 4.75 6.94
CA SER A 123 -23.87 3.77 7.68
C SER A 123 -23.24 3.49 9.04
N SER A 124 -24.09 3.25 10.05
CA SER A 124 -23.66 2.80 11.38
C SER A 124 -23.27 1.32 11.43
N ASN A 125 -23.72 0.54 10.44
CA ASN A 125 -23.49 -0.91 10.39
C ASN A 125 -22.97 -1.31 9.01
N TRP A 126 -21.91 -2.10 9.00
CA TRP A 126 -21.27 -2.62 7.80
C TRP A 126 -21.02 -4.11 7.92
N SER A 127 -21.14 -4.83 6.82
CA SER A 127 -20.65 -6.18 6.64
C SER A 127 -19.71 -6.21 5.45
N PHE A 128 -18.47 -6.59 5.66
CA PHE A 128 -17.47 -6.71 4.60
C PHE A 128 -17.04 -8.15 4.40
N LEU A 129 -16.83 -8.52 3.13
CA LEU A 129 -16.18 -9.80 2.82
C LEU A 129 -14.73 -9.78 3.28
N GLU A 130 -14.21 -10.94 3.68
CA GLU A 130 -12.84 -11.12 4.16
C GLU A 130 -11.77 -10.71 3.13
N THR A 131 -12.11 -10.72 1.83
CA THR A 131 -11.24 -10.29 0.74
C THR A 131 -11.03 -8.77 0.69
N ARG A 132 -11.71 -8.00 1.55
CA ARG A 132 -11.54 -6.55 1.67
C ARG A 132 -10.48 -6.14 2.70
N MET A 133 -9.93 -7.09 3.45
CA MET A 133 -9.05 -6.86 4.57
C MET A 133 -7.66 -7.45 4.31
N SER A 134 -6.62 -6.78 4.77
CA SER A 134 -5.23 -7.27 4.58
C SER A 134 -4.93 -8.55 5.36
N VAL A 135 -5.76 -8.88 6.36
CA VAL A 135 -5.86 -10.21 6.99
C VAL A 135 -7.33 -10.61 7.04
N PRO A 136 -7.70 -11.86 6.68
CA PRO A 136 -9.09 -12.28 6.56
C PRO A 136 -9.87 -12.16 7.87
N CYS A 137 -11.01 -11.47 7.85
CA CYS A 137 -11.81 -11.16 9.04
C CYS A 137 -10.97 -10.52 10.17
N GLY A 138 -9.96 -9.71 9.79
CA GLY A 138 -9.07 -9.04 10.73
C GLY A 138 -9.78 -7.87 11.41
N ILE A 139 -9.72 -7.85 12.75
CA ILE A 139 -10.24 -6.74 13.55
C ILE A 139 -9.42 -6.58 14.81
N GLN A 140 -9.28 -5.34 15.24
CA GLN A 140 -8.80 -4.99 16.57
C GLN A 140 -9.86 -4.18 17.31
N LEU A 141 -10.10 -4.56 18.56
CA LEU A 141 -10.89 -3.80 19.51
C LEU A 141 -9.94 -3.25 20.58
N SER A 142 -10.03 -1.95 20.87
CA SER A 142 -9.19 -1.31 21.88
C SER A 142 -10.01 -0.40 22.79
N ASN A 143 -9.84 -0.55 24.11
CA ASN A 143 -10.46 0.32 25.12
C ASN A 143 -9.49 1.35 25.71
N GLY A 144 -8.31 1.56 25.09
CA GLY A 144 -7.26 2.47 25.54
C GLY A 144 -6.36 1.90 26.64
N GLN A 145 -6.60 0.68 27.12
CA GLN A 145 -5.73 -0.05 28.05
C GLN A 145 -5.39 -1.44 27.54
N TRP A 146 -6.33 -2.07 26.85
CA TRP A 146 -6.23 -3.39 26.27
C TRP A 146 -6.53 -3.35 24.79
N CYS A 147 -5.86 -4.19 24.04
CA CYS A 147 -6.12 -4.46 22.63
C CYS A 147 -6.43 -5.95 22.46
N LEU A 148 -7.53 -6.25 21.77
CA LEU A 148 -7.90 -7.57 21.32
C LEU A 148 -7.77 -7.60 19.79
N ASN A 149 -6.79 -8.33 19.28
CA ASN A 149 -6.60 -8.57 17.86
C ASN A 149 -7.13 -9.95 17.49
N CYS A 150 -7.86 -10.05 16.40
CA CYS A 150 -8.23 -11.35 15.87
C CYS A 150 -8.31 -11.35 14.34
N CYS A 151 -8.10 -12.52 13.75
CA CYS A 151 -8.36 -12.78 12.33
C CYS A 151 -8.65 -14.26 12.12
N ALA A 152 -9.10 -14.62 10.92
CA ALA A 152 -9.31 -16.00 10.51
C ALA A 152 -8.30 -16.44 9.44
N SER A 153 -8.09 -17.74 9.26
CA SER A 153 -7.41 -18.26 8.07
C SER A 153 -8.24 -17.94 6.81
N PRO A 154 -7.63 -17.74 5.63
CA PRO A 154 -8.35 -17.41 4.41
C PRO A 154 -9.27 -18.56 3.95
N ALA A 155 -10.35 -18.20 3.26
CA ALA A 155 -11.19 -19.16 2.57
C ALA A 155 -10.41 -19.84 1.43
N LYS A 156 -10.63 -21.13 1.23
CA LYS A 156 -10.02 -21.92 0.15
C LYS A 156 -10.89 -21.96 -1.12
N GLU A 157 -12.15 -21.55 -1.01
CA GLU A 157 -13.13 -21.59 -2.10
C GLU A 157 -14.15 -20.46 -1.93
N LYS A 158 -14.78 -20.06 -3.03
CA LYS A 158 -15.77 -18.97 -3.06
C LYS A 158 -16.93 -19.18 -2.08
N SER A 159 -17.44 -20.41 -1.99
CA SER A 159 -18.55 -20.78 -1.09
C SER A 159 -18.18 -20.74 0.39
N GLY A 160 -16.90 -20.66 0.72
CA GLY A 160 -16.37 -20.52 2.08
C GLY A 160 -15.97 -19.09 2.46
N LEU A 161 -16.12 -18.10 1.55
CA LEU A 161 -15.81 -16.71 1.87
C LEU A 161 -16.66 -16.22 3.03
N ALA A 162 -15.99 -15.68 4.05
CA ALA A 162 -16.66 -15.10 5.21
C ALA A 162 -16.98 -13.62 5.00
N SER A 163 -17.95 -13.12 5.74
CA SER A 163 -18.11 -11.69 6.00
C SER A 163 -18.04 -11.39 7.48
N MET A 164 -17.66 -10.17 7.81
CA MET A 164 -17.53 -9.67 9.15
C MET A 164 -18.38 -8.41 9.33
N THR A 165 -19.24 -8.44 10.36
CA THR A 165 -19.91 -7.26 10.90
C THR A 165 -19.30 -6.95 12.27
N TRP A 166 -19.35 -5.71 12.69
CA TRP A 166 -18.85 -5.30 14.00
C TRP A 166 -19.69 -4.19 14.61
N ASP A 167 -19.58 -4.07 15.90
CA ASP A 167 -19.93 -2.91 16.68
C ASP A 167 -18.81 -2.59 17.68
N ARG A 168 -19.04 -1.69 18.62
CA ARG A 168 -18.03 -1.31 19.61
C ARG A 168 -17.83 -2.34 20.74
N HIS A 169 -18.55 -3.45 20.70
CA HIS A 169 -18.47 -4.52 21.72
C HIS A 169 -17.85 -5.80 21.14
N GLY A 170 -17.91 -5.98 19.83
CA GLY A 170 -17.42 -7.19 19.24
C GLY A 170 -17.61 -7.27 17.73
N THR A 171 -17.32 -8.45 17.21
CA THR A 171 -17.50 -8.77 15.80
C THR A 171 -18.27 -10.06 15.63
N THR A 172 -19.04 -10.15 14.55
CA THR A 172 -19.72 -11.36 14.09
C THR A 172 -19.17 -11.75 12.73
N VAL A 173 -18.65 -12.96 12.63
CA VAL A 173 -18.20 -13.55 11.37
C VAL A 173 -19.24 -14.55 10.88
N CYS A 174 -19.59 -14.44 9.62
CA CYS A 174 -20.60 -15.25 8.96
C CYS A 174 -20.01 -16.01 7.76
N ILE A 175 -20.28 -17.31 7.64
CA ILE A 175 -19.79 -18.19 6.57
C ILE A 175 -20.95 -19.01 6.00
N PRO A 176 -21.28 -18.92 4.71
CA PRO A 176 -20.81 -17.90 3.74
C PRO A 176 -21.23 -16.51 4.14
N GLY A 177 -20.42 -15.52 3.72
CA GLY A 177 -20.67 -14.10 3.97
C GLY A 177 -21.28 -13.35 2.81
N CYS A 178 -21.76 -12.15 3.09
CA CYS A 178 -22.20 -11.16 2.10
C CYS A 178 -21.90 -9.75 2.58
N GLU A 179 -21.82 -8.81 1.63
CA GLU A 179 -21.66 -7.38 1.94
C GLU A 179 -23.02 -6.72 2.09
N TRP A 180 -23.13 -5.83 3.05
CA TRP A 180 -24.29 -4.94 3.25
C TRP A 180 -23.90 -3.79 4.20
N PRO A 181 -24.61 -2.64 4.27
CA PRO A 181 -25.75 -2.29 3.42
C PRO A 181 -25.31 -1.85 2.02
N TYR A 182 -24.00 -1.68 1.82
CA TYR A 182 -23.44 -1.27 0.54
C TYR A 182 -22.24 -2.14 0.18
N SER A 183 -22.03 -2.32 -1.13
CA SER A 183 -20.73 -2.66 -1.71
C SER A 183 -20.10 -1.39 -2.24
N TYR A 184 -18.86 -1.15 -1.92
CA TYR A 184 -18.12 0.02 -2.38
C TYR A 184 -17.63 -0.18 -3.82
N ARG A 185 -17.74 0.88 -4.65
CA ARG A 185 -17.30 0.86 -6.03
C ARG A 185 -16.43 2.07 -6.35
N GLY A 186 -15.21 2.06 -5.85
CA GLY A 186 -14.29 3.17 -5.96
C GLY A 186 -14.86 4.44 -5.31
N LYS A 187 -14.16 5.54 -5.41
CA LYS A 187 -14.49 6.82 -4.78
C LYS A 187 -15.81 7.47 -5.22
N LYS A 188 -16.52 6.89 -6.18
CA LYS A 188 -17.69 7.50 -6.83
C LYS A 188 -19.01 6.92 -6.38
N GLU A 189 -19.07 5.69 -5.89
CA GLU A 189 -20.35 5.03 -5.66
C GLU A 189 -20.35 4.04 -4.49
N LEU A 190 -21.43 4.10 -3.70
CA LEU A 190 -21.84 3.06 -2.78
C LEU A 190 -23.09 2.38 -3.36
N LYS A 191 -22.94 1.14 -3.84
CA LYS A 191 -24.04 0.36 -4.40
C LYS A 191 -24.81 -0.31 -3.26
N SER A 192 -26.12 -0.03 -3.15
CA SER A 192 -26.98 -0.69 -2.16
C SER A 192 -27.03 -2.19 -2.38
N MET A 193 -26.90 -2.93 -1.29
CA MET A 193 -26.97 -4.38 -1.24
C MET A 193 -28.19 -4.83 -0.43
N ASP A 194 -28.65 -6.04 -0.70
CA ASP A 194 -29.78 -6.62 0.02
C ASP A 194 -29.37 -6.97 1.45
N SER A 195 -29.90 -6.25 2.42
CA SER A 195 -29.67 -6.50 3.86
C SER A 195 -30.29 -7.82 4.36
N GLN A 196 -31.18 -8.42 3.57
CA GLN A 196 -31.78 -9.72 3.88
C GLN A 196 -30.97 -10.89 3.29
N CYS A 197 -29.87 -10.60 2.61
CA CYS A 197 -28.98 -11.62 2.07
C CYS A 197 -28.44 -12.52 3.20
N LYS A 198 -28.87 -13.77 3.19
CA LYS A 198 -28.42 -14.81 4.11
C LYS A 198 -27.88 -16.00 3.31
N PRO A 199 -26.69 -15.90 2.73
CA PRO A 199 -26.16 -16.96 1.91
C PRO A 199 -25.96 -18.23 2.74
N THR A 200 -26.15 -19.38 2.10
CA THR A 200 -25.93 -20.69 2.68
C THR A 200 -24.96 -21.48 1.82
N LYS A 201 -24.27 -22.45 2.43
CA LYS A 201 -23.36 -23.38 1.76
C LYS A 201 -23.94 -24.77 1.87
N HIS A 202 -24.04 -25.48 0.73
CA HIS A 202 -24.39 -26.87 0.71
C HIS A 202 -23.28 -27.72 1.36
N GLN A 203 -23.67 -28.62 2.25
CA GLN A 203 -22.80 -29.59 2.90
C GLN A 203 -23.42 -30.99 2.79
N GLU A 204 -22.60 -31.97 2.51
CA GLU A 204 -23.00 -33.38 2.49
C GLU A 204 -23.17 -33.91 3.91
N ALA A 205 -23.95 -34.96 4.07
CA ALA A 205 -24.08 -35.66 5.36
C ALA A 205 -22.71 -36.22 5.79
N ASN A 206 -22.40 -36.08 7.07
CA ASN A 206 -21.13 -36.47 7.69
C ASN A 206 -19.88 -35.76 7.12
N SER A 207 -20.07 -34.65 6.42
CA SER A 207 -18.95 -33.81 5.98
C SER A 207 -18.49 -32.86 7.08
N THR A 208 -17.33 -32.21 6.87
CA THR A 208 -16.76 -31.25 7.80
C THR A 208 -16.35 -29.98 7.09
N TYR A 209 -16.36 -28.85 7.83
CA TYR A 209 -15.77 -27.60 7.41
C TYR A 209 -14.84 -27.07 8.49
N THR A 210 -13.60 -26.77 8.14
CA THR A 210 -12.57 -26.34 9.09
C THR A 210 -12.06 -24.95 8.78
N ARG A 211 -11.88 -24.15 9.85
CA ARG A 211 -11.27 -22.83 9.78
C ARG A 211 -10.48 -22.52 11.05
N SER A 212 -9.36 -21.83 10.94
CA SER A 212 -8.58 -21.38 12.10
C SER A 212 -8.92 -19.94 12.44
N LEU A 213 -8.97 -19.66 13.74
CA LEU A 213 -9.12 -18.33 14.30
C LEU A 213 -7.89 -18.04 15.15
N TYR A 214 -7.33 -16.85 14.99
CA TYR A 214 -6.13 -16.39 15.67
C TYR A 214 -6.50 -15.20 16.56
N ILE A 215 -6.09 -15.24 17.82
CA ILE A 215 -6.44 -14.21 18.82
C ILE A 215 -5.20 -13.83 19.60
N LEU A 216 -4.95 -12.51 19.72
CA LEU A 216 -3.98 -11.93 20.64
C LEU A 216 -4.69 -10.85 21.46
N SER A 217 -4.66 -11.00 22.78
CA SER A 217 -5.13 -9.96 23.70
C SER A 217 -4.01 -9.53 24.61
N GLU A 218 -3.76 -8.25 24.69
CA GLU A 218 -2.67 -7.70 25.49
C GLU A 218 -3.00 -6.35 26.11
N LYS A 219 -2.32 -6.06 27.21
CA LYS A 219 -2.38 -4.73 27.85
C LYS A 219 -1.49 -3.77 27.06
N GLN A 220 -2.10 -2.99 26.20
CA GLN A 220 -1.44 -2.02 25.34
C GLN A 220 -2.38 -0.84 25.04
N ASN A 221 -1.86 0.38 25.11
CA ASN A 221 -2.59 1.60 24.79
C ASN A 221 -2.33 2.13 23.35
N ASP A 222 -1.29 1.63 22.69
CA ASP A 222 -0.96 1.93 21.29
C ASP A 222 -1.52 0.82 20.40
N SER A 223 -2.59 1.14 19.68
CA SER A 223 -3.32 0.25 18.80
C SER A 223 -2.45 -0.31 17.67
N LEU A 224 -1.63 0.55 17.02
CA LEU A 224 -0.77 0.12 15.91
C LEU A 224 0.41 -0.73 16.40
N LYS A 225 0.93 -0.46 17.59
CA LYS A 225 1.98 -1.29 18.21
C LYS A 225 1.44 -2.67 18.56
N SER A 226 0.22 -2.74 19.10
CA SER A 226 -0.45 -4.02 19.36
C SER A 226 -0.70 -4.81 18.08
N TYR A 227 -1.14 -4.13 17.01
CA TYR A 227 -1.33 -4.79 15.72
C TYR A 227 0.00 -5.31 15.12
N GLU A 228 1.08 -4.53 15.21
CA GLU A 228 2.41 -5.01 14.83
C GLU A 228 2.81 -6.27 15.61
N HIS A 229 2.58 -6.29 16.93
CA HIS A 229 2.86 -7.47 17.77
C HIS A 229 2.03 -8.69 17.33
N PHE A 230 0.75 -8.48 17.01
CA PHE A 230 -0.11 -9.52 16.46
C PHE A 230 0.46 -10.09 15.14
N LEU A 231 0.87 -9.23 14.20
CA LEU A 231 1.47 -9.67 12.94
C LEU A 231 2.77 -10.45 13.14
N ARG A 232 3.62 -10.02 14.06
CA ARG A 232 4.87 -10.72 14.43
C ARG A 232 4.58 -12.12 14.99
N SER A 233 3.58 -12.23 15.85
CA SER A 233 3.16 -13.52 16.43
C SER A 233 2.57 -14.47 15.39
N MET A 234 2.00 -13.92 14.31
CA MET A 234 1.41 -14.66 13.19
C MET A 234 2.38 -14.94 12.04
N GLU A 235 3.61 -14.46 12.06
CA GLU A 235 4.52 -14.48 10.91
C GLU A 235 4.67 -15.87 10.27
N SER A 236 4.67 -16.93 11.08
CA SER A 236 4.75 -18.33 10.59
C SER A 236 3.47 -18.83 9.89
N GLN A 237 2.39 -18.08 9.95
CA GLN A 237 1.09 -18.41 9.33
C GLN A 237 0.88 -17.68 8.00
N PHE A 238 1.80 -16.80 7.62
CA PHE A 238 1.66 -15.98 6.42
C PHE A 238 2.09 -16.73 5.18
N ASP A 239 1.38 -16.50 4.10
CA ASP A 239 1.75 -16.97 2.77
C ASP A 239 2.95 -16.18 2.23
N HIS A 240 3.73 -16.84 1.38
CA HIS A 240 4.80 -16.21 0.62
C HIS A 240 4.54 -16.37 -0.88
N PRO A 241 4.69 -15.31 -1.68
CA PRO A 241 4.53 -15.40 -3.13
C PRO A 241 5.62 -16.30 -3.72
N LYS A 242 5.22 -17.18 -4.64
CA LYS A 242 6.15 -18.02 -5.41
C LYS A 242 6.62 -17.23 -6.62
N VAL A 243 7.83 -16.70 -6.55
CA VAL A 243 8.40 -15.88 -7.63
C VAL A 243 9.22 -16.74 -8.57
N ARG A 244 9.01 -16.58 -9.89
CA ARG A 244 9.76 -17.26 -10.94
C ARG A 244 10.87 -16.40 -11.53
N LEU A 245 10.70 -15.08 -11.48
CA LEU A 245 11.62 -14.13 -12.09
C LEU A 245 12.83 -13.86 -11.18
N SER A 246 14.04 -14.01 -11.70
CA SER A 246 15.26 -13.65 -10.98
C SER A 246 15.38 -12.13 -10.80
N TRP A 247 16.22 -11.67 -9.87
CA TRP A 247 16.45 -10.23 -9.69
C TRP A 247 17.14 -9.60 -10.90
N ASP A 248 18.05 -10.30 -11.55
CA ASP A 248 18.72 -9.79 -12.74
C ASP A 248 17.72 -9.65 -13.90
N ASP A 249 16.85 -10.64 -14.12
CA ASP A 249 15.79 -10.55 -15.12
C ASP A 249 14.80 -9.44 -14.78
N TYR A 250 14.42 -9.27 -13.49
CA TYR A 250 13.58 -8.16 -13.07
C TYR A 250 14.13 -6.80 -13.53
N GLY A 251 15.42 -6.56 -13.27
CA GLY A 251 16.09 -5.32 -13.69
C GLY A 251 16.10 -5.14 -15.21
N LEU A 252 16.36 -6.20 -15.95
CA LEU A 252 16.39 -6.18 -17.42
C LEU A 252 15.01 -5.88 -18.02
N TYR A 253 13.97 -6.54 -17.53
CA TYR A 253 12.59 -6.31 -17.98
C TYR A 253 12.11 -4.89 -17.66
N LYS A 254 12.37 -4.40 -16.44
CA LYS A 254 12.01 -3.03 -16.05
C LYS A 254 12.69 -1.98 -16.90
N LEU A 255 14.00 -2.11 -17.10
CA LEU A 255 14.77 -1.18 -17.93
C LEU A 255 14.27 -1.20 -19.39
N THR A 256 13.99 -2.39 -19.94
CA THR A 256 13.49 -2.54 -21.31
C THR A 256 12.18 -1.78 -21.50
N HIS A 257 11.22 -1.97 -20.59
CA HIS A 257 9.93 -1.28 -20.68
C HIS A 257 10.09 0.24 -20.52
N LEU A 258 10.88 0.70 -19.55
CA LEU A 258 11.13 2.13 -19.37
C LEU A 258 11.75 2.78 -20.61
N LEU A 259 12.71 2.12 -21.25
CA LEU A 259 13.28 2.64 -22.49
C LEU A 259 12.24 2.71 -23.61
N SER A 260 11.30 1.75 -23.73
CA SER A 260 10.25 1.76 -24.74
C SER A 260 9.32 2.98 -24.62
N LEU A 261 9.16 3.54 -23.41
CA LEU A 261 8.33 4.72 -23.13
C LEU A 261 9.03 6.05 -23.44
N ILE A 262 10.33 6.07 -23.78
CA ILE A 262 11.08 7.31 -24.08
C ILE A 262 10.69 7.87 -25.44
N ARG A 263 10.45 9.17 -25.47
CA ARG A 263 10.19 9.97 -26.66
C ARG A 263 11.16 11.16 -26.76
N LYS A 264 11.26 11.74 -27.94
CA LYS A 264 12.13 12.91 -28.25
C LYS A 264 11.26 14.12 -28.55
N ASP A 265 11.61 15.26 -27.96
CA ASP A 265 10.98 16.54 -28.26
C ASP A 265 11.61 17.18 -29.51
N PRO A 266 11.02 18.23 -30.08
CA PRO A 266 11.58 18.94 -31.23
C PRO A 266 12.95 19.61 -30.96
N LYS A 267 13.31 19.86 -29.70
CA LYS A 267 14.60 20.45 -29.28
C LYS A 267 15.68 19.40 -29.08
N GLY A 268 15.36 18.11 -29.22
CA GLY A 268 16.29 17.01 -29.02
C GLY A 268 16.38 16.47 -27.61
N ASN A 269 15.56 16.98 -26.65
CA ASN A 269 15.50 16.45 -25.30
C ASN A 269 14.66 15.17 -25.26
N ALA A 270 14.84 14.39 -24.20
CA ALA A 270 14.08 13.16 -23.96
C ALA A 270 12.99 13.39 -22.92
N TYR A 271 11.83 12.74 -23.09
CA TYR A 271 10.79 12.68 -22.06
C TYR A 271 10.18 11.28 -21.97
N LEU A 272 9.60 10.98 -20.84
CA LEU A 272 8.94 9.72 -20.57
C LEU A 272 7.43 9.90 -20.76
N VAL A 273 6.79 9.09 -21.61
CA VAL A 273 5.32 9.07 -21.66
C VAL A 273 4.76 8.30 -20.46
N MET A 274 3.55 8.61 -20.07
CA MET A 274 2.92 7.98 -18.92
C MET A 274 2.66 6.49 -19.15
N GLY A 275 2.28 6.11 -20.35
CA GLY A 275 2.06 4.72 -20.77
C GLY A 275 1.69 4.63 -22.24
N GLU A 276 1.66 3.40 -22.77
CA GLU A 276 1.13 3.11 -24.10
C GLU A 276 -0.23 2.41 -23.96
N GLY A 277 -1.30 3.06 -24.38
CA GLY A 277 -2.63 2.48 -24.39
C GLY A 277 -2.73 1.26 -25.31
N ASN A 278 -3.51 0.27 -24.91
CA ASN A 278 -3.82 -0.88 -25.76
C ASN A 278 -5.29 -0.98 -26.18
N GLY A 279 -6.05 0.08 -25.97
CA GLY A 279 -7.40 0.22 -26.50
C GLY A 279 -8.54 -0.38 -25.66
N GLU A 280 -8.30 -1.20 -24.62
CA GLU A 280 -9.38 -1.84 -23.89
C GLU A 280 -9.73 -1.19 -22.54
N VAL A 281 -8.77 -0.63 -21.82
CA VAL A 281 -8.95 -0.10 -20.45
C VAL A 281 -8.22 1.21 -20.26
N GLN A 282 -7.63 1.77 -21.30
CA GLN A 282 -6.66 2.82 -21.16
C GLN A 282 -7.07 4.09 -21.83
N GLU A 283 -7.11 5.13 -21.03
CA GLU A 283 -7.03 6.50 -21.50
C GLU A 283 -5.61 6.75 -22.00
N VAL A 284 -5.49 7.30 -23.20
CA VAL A 284 -4.21 7.84 -23.68
C VAL A 284 -3.99 9.14 -22.94
N TYR A 285 -3.14 9.11 -21.95
CA TYR A 285 -2.81 10.32 -21.21
C TYR A 285 -1.96 11.26 -22.05
N GLU A 286 -2.47 12.44 -22.34
CA GLU A 286 -1.81 13.45 -23.18
C GLU A 286 -0.87 14.34 -22.36
N PHE A 287 -0.24 13.82 -21.29
CA PHE A 287 0.70 14.56 -20.46
C PHE A 287 1.90 13.71 -20.02
N THR A 288 2.95 14.38 -19.58
CA THR A 288 4.10 13.80 -18.88
C THR A 288 4.39 14.61 -17.62
N ALA A 289 5.05 13.99 -16.62
CA ALA A 289 5.38 14.65 -15.39
C ALA A 289 6.78 14.28 -14.87
N GLY A 290 7.44 15.23 -14.24
CA GLY A 290 8.73 15.00 -13.60
C GLY A 290 8.64 14.06 -12.40
N SER A 291 7.51 14.12 -11.66
CA SER A 291 7.22 13.29 -10.48
C SER A 291 5.95 12.45 -10.65
N PHE A 292 5.09 12.46 -9.68
CA PHE A 292 3.89 11.61 -9.51
C PHE A 292 3.19 11.24 -10.83
N LEU A 293 2.76 10.00 -10.95
CA LEU A 293 2.21 9.26 -12.09
C LEU A 293 3.23 8.91 -13.18
N VAL A 294 4.23 9.73 -13.47
CA VAL A 294 5.25 9.41 -14.48
C VAL A 294 6.63 9.19 -13.85
N LYS A 295 7.00 10.02 -12.86
CA LYS A 295 8.30 9.98 -12.17
C LYS A 295 9.51 10.07 -13.10
N ALA A 296 9.42 10.92 -14.13
CA ALA A 296 10.41 10.95 -15.18
C ALA A 296 11.78 11.45 -14.70
N VAL A 297 11.87 12.36 -13.73
CA VAL A 297 13.16 12.79 -13.16
C VAL A 297 13.79 11.69 -12.30
N GLU A 298 12.97 10.90 -11.58
CA GLU A 298 13.42 9.71 -10.87
C GLU A 298 13.91 8.62 -11.83
N ALA A 299 13.22 8.41 -12.97
CA ALA A 299 13.70 7.54 -14.04
C ALA A 299 15.04 8.02 -14.61
N ALA A 300 15.22 9.33 -14.80
CA ALA A 300 16.49 9.90 -15.23
C ALA A 300 17.60 9.64 -14.21
N TYR A 301 17.31 9.79 -12.92
CA TYR A 301 18.25 9.41 -11.85
C TYR A 301 18.61 7.92 -11.89
N ALA A 302 17.61 7.05 -12.04
CA ALA A 302 17.83 5.61 -12.16
C ALA A 302 18.71 5.28 -13.38
N PHE A 303 18.47 5.89 -14.55
CA PHE A 303 19.31 5.72 -15.73
C PHE A 303 20.74 6.23 -15.52
N ALA A 304 20.92 7.39 -14.86
CA ALA A 304 22.24 7.97 -14.61
C ALA A 304 23.16 7.06 -13.77
N ARG A 305 22.59 6.24 -12.87
CA ARG A 305 23.34 5.32 -12.01
C ARG A 305 23.30 3.86 -12.43
N CYS A 306 22.52 3.54 -13.49
CA CYS A 306 22.38 2.18 -13.95
C CYS A 306 23.72 1.66 -14.51
N PRO A 307 24.28 0.56 -13.99
CA PRO A 307 25.44 -0.05 -14.60
C PRO A 307 25.07 -0.63 -15.97
N PHE A 308 26.07 -0.81 -16.83
CA PHE A 308 25.85 -1.46 -18.11
C PHE A 308 25.29 -2.88 -17.89
N LEU A 309 24.02 -3.10 -18.28
CA LEU A 309 23.33 -4.37 -18.22
C LEU A 309 23.26 -4.95 -19.64
N ASP A 310 24.34 -5.59 -20.08
CA ASP A 310 24.35 -6.36 -21.32
C ASP A 310 24.75 -7.80 -21.02
N ASN A 311 23.76 -8.66 -20.96
CA ASN A 311 23.94 -10.11 -20.84
C ASN A 311 23.38 -10.86 -22.05
N GLY A 312 23.20 -10.20 -23.19
CA GLY A 312 22.63 -10.75 -24.40
C GLY A 312 21.09 -10.74 -24.44
N PHE A 313 20.43 -10.01 -23.53
CA PHE A 313 18.97 -9.87 -23.50
C PHE A 313 18.45 -9.07 -24.70
N LYS A 314 17.95 -9.77 -25.72
CA LYS A 314 17.56 -9.19 -27.01
C LYS A 314 16.58 -8.02 -26.94
N PRO A 315 15.50 -8.05 -26.10
CA PRO A 315 14.59 -6.91 -26.00
C PRO A 315 15.28 -5.64 -25.54
N LEU A 316 16.18 -5.71 -24.55
CA LEU A 316 16.95 -4.57 -24.08
C LEU A 316 17.93 -4.04 -25.15
N ILE A 317 18.64 -4.93 -25.85
CA ILE A 317 19.56 -4.56 -26.94
C ILE A 317 18.80 -3.74 -28.00
N LYS A 318 17.64 -4.22 -28.44
CA LYS A 318 16.77 -3.53 -29.39
C LYS A 318 16.39 -2.11 -28.92
N GLU A 319 15.96 -1.97 -27.69
CA GLU A 319 15.57 -0.66 -27.13
C GLU A 319 16.80 0.27 -27.01
N ARG A 320 17.95 -0.23 -26.60
CA ARG A 320 19.20 0.56 -26.58
C ARG A 320 19.61 1.06 -27.97
N GLU A 321 19.52 0.22 -28.99
CA GLU A 321 19.78 0.61 -30.39
C GLU A 321 18.77 1.67 -30.85
N ARG A 322 17.48 1.52 -30.50
CA ARG A 322 16.46 2.51 -30.80
C ARG A 322 16.77 3.86 -30.14
N ILE A 323 17.11 3.89 -28.85
CA ILE A 323 17.49 5.11 -28.12
C ILE A 323 18.75 5.74 -28.73
N SER A 324 19.79 4.95 -29.00
CA SER A 324 21.04 5.41 -29.65
C SER A 324 20.74 6.11 -30.97
N THR A 325 19.93 5.49 -31.82
CA THR A 325 19.51 6.04 -33.11
C THR A 325 18.66 7.30 -32.94
N LEU A 326 17.62 7.24 -32.08
CA LEU A 326 16.68 8.33 -31.87
C LEU A 326 17.35 9.63 -31.42
N PHE A 327 18.34 9.54 -30.53
CA PHE A 327 19.06 10.69 -29.98
C PHE A 327 20.43 10.94 -30.61
N SER A 328 20.85 10.11 -31.56
CA SER A 328 22.19 10.15 -32.16
C SER A 328 23.32 10.07 -31.12
N LEU A 329 23.13 9.19 -30.12
CA LEU A 329 24.07 8.94 -29.04
C LEU A 329 24.86 7.65 -29.32
N PRO A 330 26.15 7.55 -28.94
CA PRO A 330 26.87 6.28 -28.97
C PRO A 330 26.18 5.23 -28.12
N ASN A 331 26.06 3.99 -28.61
CA ASN A 331 25.54 2.86 -27.83
C ASN A 331 26.67 2.25 -26.98
N ASP A 332 27.16 3.03 -26.04
CA ASP A 332 28.22 2.70 -25.09
C ASP A 332 27.69 2.58 -23.63
N ASP A 333 28.57 2.42 -22.68
CA ASP A 333 28.27 2.36 -21.25
C ASP A 333 27.69 3.68 -20.69
N LYS A 334 27.91 4.81 -21.39
CA LYS A 334 27.39 6.14 -21.01
C LYS A 334 26.06 6.50 -21.69
N LEU A 335 25.48 5.62 -22.49
CA LEU A 335 24.24 5.90 -23.22
C LEU A 335 23.13 6.34 -22.27
N LEU A 336 22.92 5.58 -21.19
CA LEU A 336 21.84 5.86 -20.22
C LEU A 336 22.09 7.16 -19.43
N ALA A 337 23.34 7.46 -19.08
CA ALA A 337 23.66 8.71 -18.40
C ALA A 337 23.46 9.94 -19.32
N LYS A 338 23.80 9.83 -20.61
CA LYS A 338 23.52 10.87 -21.60
C LYS A 338 22.02 11.05 -21.81
N LEU A 339 21.27 9.95 -21.89
CA LEU A 339 19.79 9.98 -21.94
C LEU A 339 19.20 10.66 -20.70
N ALA A 340 19.68 10.33 -19.50
CA ALA A 340 19.28 10.94 -18.24
C ALA A 340 19.48 12.47 -18.23
N SER A 341 20.61 12.96 -18.75
CA SER A 341 20.86 14.39 -18.92
C SER A 341 19.82 15.04 -19.84
N LEU A 342 19.51 14.43 -21.00
CA LEU A 342 18.47 14.93 -21.89
C LEU A 342 17.08 14.94 -21.26
N MET A 343 16.76 13.92 -20.44
CA MET A 343 15.51 13.89 -19.69
C MET A 343 15.46 15.00 -18.63
N GLY A 344 16.47 15.14 -17.81
CA GLY A 344 16.52 16.21 -16.81
C GLY A 344 16.32 17.60 -17.44
N ARG A 345 16.96 17.86 -18.59
CA ARG A 345 16.81 19.14 -19.33
C ARG A 345 15.39 19.39 -19.81
N TYR A 346 14.66 18.33 -20.25
CA TYR A 346 13.27 18.49 -20.69
C TYR A 346 12.36 19.05 -19.60
N TYR A 347 12.46 18.53 -18.37
CA TYR A 347 11.55 18.92 -17.29
C TYR A 347 11.92 20.26 -16.62
N LEU A 348 13.09 20.87 -16.92
CA LEU A 348 13.41 22.23 -16.45
C LEU A 348 12.39 23.27 -16.92
N GLN A 349 11.67 23.04 -18.02
CA GLN A 349 10.63 23.96 -18.52
C GLN A 349 9.42 24.08 -17.58
N GLY A 350 9.30 23.21 -16.58
CA GLY A 350 8.29 23.30 -15.51
C GLY A 350 8.50 24.54 -14.63
N GLU A 351 9.70 25.12 -14.56
CA GLU A 351 9.93 26.36 -13.83
C GLU A 351 9.32 27.56 -14.55
N LYS A 352 8.25 28.12 -14.03
CA LYS A 352 7.50 29.24 -14.62
C LYS A 352 8.10 30.59 -14.31
N ARG A 353 8.68 30.72 -13.14
CA ARG A 353 9.47 31.84 -12.64
C ARG A 353 10.42 31.29 -11.59
N PRO A 354 11.50 32.01 -11.20
CA PRO A 354 12.46 31.46 -10.26
C PRO A 354 11.81 30.84 -9.02
N GLY A 355 12.01 29.52 -8.83
CA GLY A 355 11.53 28.75 -7.70
C GLY A 355 10.06 28.25 -7.78
N VAL A 356 9.28 28.67 -8.76
CA VAL A 356 7.90 28.21 -8.94
C VAL A 356 7.85 27.14 -10.01
N PHE A 357 7.77 25.90 -9.58
CA PHE A 357 7.85 24.72 -10.45
C PHE A 357 6.49 24.04 -10.58
N GLN A 358 6.05 23.84 -11.83
CA GLN A 358 4.89 23.05 -12.21
C GLN A 358 5.35 21.76 -12.85
N ASP A 359 5.03 20.65 -12.23
CA ASP A 359 5.60 19.34 -12.52
C ASP A 359 5.09 18.68 -13.80
N CYS A 360 3.80 18.87 -14.10
CA CYS A 360 3.13 18.22 -15.21
C CYS A 360 3.19 19.06 -16.48
N ILE A 361 3.50 18.42 -17.62
CA ILE A 361 3.57 19.06 -18.94
C ILE A 361 2.53 18.39 -19.83
N ASP A 362 1.53 19.17 -20.24
CA ASP A 362 0.53 18.74 -21.21
C ASP A 362 1.18 18.64 -22.61
N LEU A 363 1.17 17.45 -23.20
CA LEU A 363 1.86 17.15 -24.45
C LEU A 363 1.16 17.75 -25.68
N LYS A 364 -0.14 18.05 -25.57
CA LYS A 364 -0.93 18.63 -26.64
C LYS A 364 -0.70 20.14 -26.76
N THR A 365 -0.62 20.82 -25.63
CA THR A 365 -0.50 22.28 -25.57
C THR A 365 0.89 22.76 -25.23
N GLY A 366 1.75 21.94 -24.65
CA GLY A 366 3.04 22.30 -24.09
C GLY A 366 2.96 23.15 -22.82
N ILE A 367 1.75 23.31 -22.24
CA ILE A 367 1.53 24.13 -21.05
C ILE A 367 1.72 23.25 -19.81
N CYS A 368 2.33 23.82 -18.77
CA CYS A 368 2.54 23.10 -17.52
C CYS A 368 1.38 23.32 -16.55
N GLY A 369 1.14 22.31 -15.71
CA GLY A 369 0.22 22.30 -14.60
C GLY A 369 0.84 21.73 -13.32
N GLY A 370 0.16 21.92 -12.20
CA GLY A 370 0.68 21.52 -10.90
C GLY A 370 0.60 20.02 -10.62
N TYR A 371 -0.18 19.24 -11.42
CA TYR A 371 -0.41 17.83 -11.11
C TYR A 371 -0.75 16.96 -12.33
N LEU A 372 -1.87 17.22 -12.99
CA LEU A 372 -2.35 16.48 -14.18
C LEU A 372 -2.31 17.38 -15.42
N GLY A 373 -2.50 16.79 -16.60
CA GLY A 373 -2.59 17.53 -17.85
C GLY A 373 -3.72 18.55 -17.85
N ILE A 374 -3.41 19.80 -18.17
CA ILE A 374 -4.37 20.91 -18.11
C ILE A 374 -5.46 20.84 -19.17
N SER A 375 -5.27 20.07 -20.25
CA SER A 375 -6.33 19.84 -21.24
C SER A 375 -7.54 19.14 -20.63
N GLU A 376 -7.33 18.26 -19.65
CA GLU A 376 -8.36 17.51 -18.96
C GLU A 376 -8.68 18.13 -17.59
N HIS A 377 -7.67 18.77 -16.96
CA HIS A 377 -7.71 19.30 -15.61
C HIS A 377 -7.22 20.76 -15.56
N PRO A 378 -8.00 21.71 -16.15
CA PRO A 378 -7.59 23.11 -16.25
C PRO A 378 -7.43 23.82 -14.89
N GLU A 379 -8.01 23.27 -13.82
CA GLU A 379 -7.89 23.77 -12.45
C GLU A 379 -6.44 23.77 -11.94
N PHE A 380 -5.59 22.87 -12.43
CA PHE A 380 -4.18 22.78 -12.00
C PHE A 380 -3.24 23.76 -12.71
N LYS A 381 -3.73 24.55 -13.67
CA LYS A 381 -2.92 25.50 -14.44
C LYS A 381 -2.23 26.55 -13.58
N GLU A 382 -2.91 27.04 -12.55
CA GLU A 382 -2.43 28.12 -11.66
C GLU A 382 -1.95 27.62 -10.29
N LEU A 383 -1.74 26.29 -10.16
CA LEU A 383 -1.39 25.63 -8.91
C LEU A 383 -0.03 24.93 -8.98
N VAL A 384 0.59 24.77 -7.82
CA VAL A 384 1.72 23.89 -7.56
C VAL A 384 1.38 22.95 -6.42
N ASN A 385 1.84 21.70 -6.52
CA ASN A 385 1.63 20.66 -5.51
C ASN A 385 2.91 20.35 -4.74
N SER A 386 2.84 20.29 -3.41
CA SER A 386 4.01 20.06 -2.57
C SER A 386 4.62 18.68 -2.73
N ARG A 387 3.80 17.61 -2.90
CA ARG A 387 4.31 16.25 -3.18
C ARG A 387 5.08 16.23 -4.48
N CYS A 388 4.46 16.71 -5.56
CA CYS A 388 5.08 16.72 -6.88
C CYS A 388 6.42 17.47 -6.87
N ASN A 389 6.46 18.64 -6.23
CA ASN A 389 7.70 19.40 -6.11
C ASN A 389 8.75 18.70 -5.24
N GLY A 390 8.35 18.12 -4.10
CA GLY A 390 9.26 17.42 -3.21
C GLY A 390 9.91 16.21 -3.90
N GLU A 391 9.11 15.36 -4.56
CA GLU A 391 9.59 14.20 -5.32
C GLU A 391 10.51 14.61 -6.48
N ALA A 392 10.09 15.59 -7.31
CA ALA A 392 10.88 16.04 -8.45
C ALA A 392 12.21 16.66 -8.00
N MET A 393 12.21 17.54 -6.99
CA MET A 393 13.41 18.22 -6.52
C MET A 393 14.39 17.27 -5.83
N LYS A 394 13.92 16.32 -5.04
CA LYS A 394 14.75 15.24 -4.50
C LYS A 394 15.43 14.46 -5.64
N SER A 395 14.65 14.09 -6.65
CA SER A 395 15.17 13.35 -7.81
C SER A 395 16.19 14.16 -8.62
N TYR A 396 16.00 15.48 -8.76
CA TYR A 396 17.00 16.36 -9.39
C TYR A 396 18.32 16.44 -8.62
N VAL A 397 18.24 16.55 -7.29
CA VAL A 397 19.44 16.53 -6.42
C VAL A 397 20.22 15.22 -6.61
N LEU A 398 19.52 14.09 -6.61
CA LEU A 398 20.12 12.77 -6.82
C LEU A 398 20.67 12.59 -8.24
N LEU A 399 19.94 13.07 -9.25
CA LEU A 399 20.36 13.05 -10.65
C LEU A 399 21.65 13.88 -10.85
N TYR A 400 21.72 15.10 -10.28
CA TYR A 400 22.92 15.91 -10.29
C TYR A 400 24.13 15.17 -9.72
N GLN A 401 23.96 14.54 -8.56
CA GLN A 401 25.04 13.78 -7.91
C GLN A 401 25.48 12.57 -8.74
N ALA A 402 24.52 11.83 -9.33
CA ALA A 402 24.81 10.65 -10.15
C ALA A 402 25.57 11.02 -11.43
N LEU A 403 25.13 12.05 -12.14
CA LEU A 403 25.81 12.54 -13.35
C LEU A 403 27.21 13.09 -13.05
N ARG A 404 27.37 13.84 -11.95
CA ARG A 404 28.66 14.37 -11.51
C ARG A 404 29.68 13.27 -11.22
N LYS A 405 29.26 12.15 -10.61
CA LYS A 405 30.11 10.97 -10.42
C LYS A 405 30.62 10.37 -11.74
N GLN A 406 29.88 10.57 -12.83
CA GLN A 406 30.29 10.12 -14.17
C GLN A 406 31.05 11.19 -14.99
N GLY A 407 31.40 12.33 -14.37
CA GLY A 407 32.11 13.44 -15.02
C GLY A 407 31.20 14.32 -15.88
N MET A 408 29.87 14.22 -15.74
CA MET A 408 28.90 15.06 -16.42
C MET A 408 28.41 16.15 -15.46
N ILE A 409 28.61 17.42 -15.82
CA ILE A 409 28.24 18.58 -15.00
C ILE A 409 27.00 19.22 -15.59
N GLU A 410 25.91 19.24 -14.82
CA GLU A 410 24.62 19.84 -15.19
C GLU A 410 24.14 20.73 -14.01
N ASP A 411 24.78 21.90 -13.86
CA ASP A 411 24.56 22.80 -12.72
C ASP A 411 23.08 23.20 -12.58
N ALA A 412 22.34 23.33 -13.67
CA ALA A 412 20.90 23.62 -13.66
C ALA A 412 20.08 22.59 -12.83
N PHE A 413 20.57 21.34 -12.69
CA PHE A 413 19.90 20.30 -11.91
C PHE A 413 20.08 20.45 -10.40
N LEU A 414 21.02 21.28 -9.96
CA LEU A 414 21.14 21.71 -8.56
C LEU A 414 20.55 23.10 -8.35
N GLU A 415 20.71 24.02 -9.31
CA GLU A 415 20.18 25.39 -9.22
C GLU A 415 18.66 25.44 -9.13
N LEU A 416 17.93 24.59 -9.92
CA LEU A 416 16.47 24.51 -9.83
C LEU A 416 16.00 24.11 -8.44
N PRO A 417 16.48 22.98 -7.83
CA PRO A 417 16.17 22.63 -6.44
C PRO A 417 16.46 23.75 -5.42
N GLN A 418 17.57 24.49 -5.58
CA GLN A 418 17.91 25.61 -4.70
C GLN A 418 16.85 26.72 -4.78
N ARG A 419 16.39 27.08 -5.97
CA ARG A 419 15.35 28.10 -6.15
C ARG A 419 13.99 27.63 -5.63
N VAL A 420 13.63 26.37 -5.87
CA VAL A 420 12.39 25.78 -5.33
C VAL A 420 12.43 25.69 -3.79
N ALA A 421 13.60 25.38 -3.23
CA ALA A 421 13.76 25.38 -1.77
C ALA A 421 13.51 26.79 -1.18
N ARG A 422 14.03 27.85 -1.86
CA ARG A 422 13.74 29.23 -1.45
C ARG A 422 12.23 29.51 -1.44
N PHE A 423 11.51 29.12 -2.50
CA PHE A 423 10.05 29.29 -2.56
C PHE A 423 9.35 28.66 -1.36
N TYR A 424 9.69 27.40 -0.99
CA TYR A 424 9.06 26.73 0.15
C TYR A 424 9.51 27.29 1.50
N CYS A 425 10.73 27.80 1.64
CA CYS A 425 11.15 28.54 2.84
C CYS A 425 10.31 29.81 3.04
N ASP A 426 10.05 30.55 1.96
CA ASP A 426 9.29 31.80 1.99
C ASP A 426 7.78 31.57 2.22
N CYS A 427 7.23 30.44 1.74
CA CYS A 427 5.81 30.11 1.82
C CYS A 427 5.45 29.23 3.02
N GLN A 428 6.42 28.65 3.75
CA GLN A 428 6.15 27.73 4.86
C GLN A 428 5.17 28.34 5.86
N LEU A 429 4.16 27.59 6.26
CA LEU A 429 3.16 28.02 7.21
C LEU A 429 3.75 28.23 8.61
N SER A 430 3.13 29.09 9.41
CA SER A 430 3.60 29.40 10.77
C SER A 430 3.64 28.19 11.72
N ASN A 431 2.81 27.17 11.45
CA ASN A 431 2.82 25.89 12.19
C ASN A 431 3.92 24.92 11.73
N GLY A 432 4.72 25.27 10.73
CA GLY A 432 5.79 24.43 10.18
C GLY A 432 5.40 23.58 8.99
N SER A 433 4.12 23.51 8.61
CA SER A 433 3.67 22.76 7.44
C SER A 433 4.17 23.38 6.13
N PHE A 434 4.48 22.52 5.15
CA PHE A 434 4.71 22.95 3.77
C PHE A 434 3.44 22.91 2.91
N GLY A 435 2.26 22.69 3.52
CA GLY A 435 0.97 22.66 2.84
C GLY A 435 0.85 21.56 1.80
N ARG A 436 -0.24 21.60 1.02
CA ARG A 436 -0.54 20.65 -0.05
C ARG A 436 -0.57 21.33 -1.41
N TRP A 437 -1.37 22.41 -1.52
CA TRP A 437 -1.56 23.17 -2.74
C TRP A 437 -1.28 24.65 -2.57
N TRP A 438 -0.60 25.23 -3.54
CA TRP A 438 -0.18 26.64 -3.57
C TRP A 438 -0.54 27.28 -4.91
N THR A 439 -0.92 28.55 -4.87
CA THR A 439 -0.95 29.36 -6.10
C THR A 439 0.46 29.60 -6.63
N LEU A 440 0.61 29.96 -7.90
CA LEU A 440 1.90 30.41 -8.43
C LEU A 440 2.46 31.61 -7.64
N GLY A 441 1.63 32.40 -6.95
CA GLY A 441 2.02 33.50 -6.08
C GLY A 441 2.51 33.10 -4.69
N GLY A 442 2.51 31.81 -4.32
CA GLY A 442 2.92 31.35 -2.99
C GLY A 442 1.83 31.48 -1.92
N ARG A 443 0.56 31.67 -2.30
CA ARG A 443 -0.55 31.66 -1.37
C ARG A 443 -1.08 30.22 -1.23
N PRO A 444 -1.24 29.69 0.00
CA PRO A 444 -1.80 28.35 0.18
C PRO A 444 -3.28 28.31 -0.22
N THR A 445 -3.67 27.23 -0.91
CA THR A 445 -5.08 26.95 -1.28
C THR A 445 -5.60 25.70 -0.57
N ASP A 446 -4.71 24.78 -0.21
CA ASP A 446 -4.99 23.64 0.65
C ASP A 446 -3.76 23.33 1.51
N THR A 447 -3.98 23.11 2.81
CA THR A 447 -2.91 22.87 3.79
C THR A 447 -3.07 21.55 4.52
N LYS A 448 -4.06 20.74 4.12
CA LYS A 448 -4.41 19.49 4.78
C LYS A 448 -3.38 18.38 4.51
N GLY A 449 -3.35 17.41 5.42
CA GLY A 449 -2.66 16.14 5.25
C GLY A 449 -1.14 16.20 5.29
N THR A 450 -0.51 15.15 4.79
CA THR A 450 0.93 14.87 4.91
C THR A 450 1.74 15.20 3.66
N ASN A 451 1.10 15.67 2.61
CA ASN A 451 1.68 15.93 1.29
C ASN A 451 2.97 16.79 1.33
N GLY A 452 3.03 17.77 2.20
CA GLY A 452 4.24 18.61 2.35
C GLY A 452 5.44 17.89 3.00
N ALA A 453 5.30 16.68 3.54
CA ALA A 453 6.42 15.90 4.07
C ALA A 453 7.48 15.57 3.00
N TYR A 454 7.07 15.46 1.74
CA TYR A 454 8.00 15.28 0.61
C TYR A 454 8.97 16.46 0.45
N ILE A 455 8.56 17.68 0.79
CA ILE A 455 9.46 18.86 0.82
C ILE A 455 10.49 18.70 1.95
N GLY A 456 10.08 18.19 3.11
CA GLY A 456 11.01 17.89 4.21
C GLY A 456 12.07 16.86 3.81
N SER A 457 11.66 15.76 3.15
CA SER A 457 12.56 14.76 2.59
C SER A 457 13.53 15.38 1.56
N PHE A 458 13.02 16.18 0.62
CA PHE A 458 13.85 16.92 -0.34
C PHE A 458 14.90 17.81 0.35
N PHE A 459 14.53 18.54 1.40
CA PHE A 459 15.46 19.40 2.16
C PHE A 459 16.59 18.60 2.81
N CYS A 460 16.31 17.38 3.30
CA CYS A 460 17.34 16.50 3.85
C CYS A 460 18.41 16.14 2.81
N TYR A 461 18.03 15.96 1.54
CA TYR A 461 18.99 15.68 0.47
C TYR A 461 19.70 16.92 -0.07
N LEU A 462 19.06 18.09 -0.03
CA LEU A 462 19.65 19.33 -0.51
C LEU A 462 20.69 19.91 0.45
N LEU A 463 20.40 19.91 1.76
CA LEU A 463 21.26 20.55 2.80
C LEU A 463 22.75 20.16 2.70
N PRO A 464 23.13 18.88 2.50
CA PRO A 464 24.55 18.51 2.41
C PRO A 464 25.28 19.07 1.19
N LEU A 465 24.56 19.61 0.20
CA LEU A 465 25.12 20.18 -1.03
C LEU A 465 25.19 21.73 -1.01
N LEU A 466 24.59 22.35 0.02
CA LEU A 466 24.65 23.80 0.19
C LEU A 466 25.90 24.21 0.94
N ASP A 467 26.41 25.39 0.62
CA ASP A 467 27.45 26.03 1.42
C ASP A 467 26.87 26.37 2.82
N SER A 468 27.48 25.86 3.87
CA SER A 468 27.04 26.04 5.26
C SER A 468 26.97 27.51 5.70
N ASP A 469 27.72 28.38 5.06
CA ASP A 469 27.76 29.83 5.36
C ASP A 469 26.72 30.60 4.53
N SER A 470 26.02 29.95 3.62
CA SER A 470 25.00 30.59 2.77
C SER A 470 23.69 30.88 3.52
N VAL A 471 23.03 31.94 3.13
CA VAL A 471 21.69 32.29 3.62
C VAL A 471 20.69 31.16 3.31
N LEU A 472 20.81 30.54 2.13
CA LEU A 472 19.94 29.45 1.74
C LEU A 472 20.06 28.24 2.66
N TYR A 473 21.28 27.86 3.05
CA TYR A 473 21.49 26.78 4.02
C TYR A 473 20.78 27.07 5.36
N ALA A 474 20.96 28.28 5.88
CA ALA A 474 20.35 28.67 7.15
C ALA A 474 18.81 28.65 7.08
N ASP A 475 18.23 29.12 5.97
CA ASP A 475 16.78 29.15 5.76
C ASP A 475 16.19 27.75 5.59
N VAL A 476 16.80 26.90 4.77
CA VAL A 476 16.36 25.50 4.55
C VAL A 476 16.45 24.71 5.85
N ARG A 477 17.56 24.84 6.58
CA ARG A 477 17.72 24.19 7.88
C ARG A 477 16.67 24.65 8.88
N SER A 478 16.43 25.96 8.99
CA SER A 478 15.40 26.53 9.86
C SER A 478 14.00 26.04 9.49
N ALA A 479 13.68 25.99 8.20
CA ALA A 479 12.40 25.48 7.72
C ALA A 479 12.21 23.99 8.03
N LEU A 480 13.26 23.18 7.84
CA LEU A 480 13.26 21.75 8.20
C LEU A 480 12.96 21.56 9.70
N TYR A 481 13.65 22.29 10.58
CA TYR A 481 13.44 22.19 12.03
C TYR A 481 12.04 22.64 12.49
N ARG A 482 11.38 23.54 11.76
CA ARG A 482 9.96 23.88 12.02
C ARG A 482 9.02 22.80 11.51
N ALA A 483 9.38 22.10 10.43
CA ALA A 483 8.54 21.05 9.84
C ALA A 483 8.52 19.76 10.67
N LEU A 484 9.66 19.36 11.28
CA LEU A 484 9.79 18.13 12.06
C LEU A 484 8.71 17.99 13.16
N PRO A 485 8.46 18.97 14.04
CA PRO A 485 7.41 18.83 15.05
C PRO A 485 6.00 18.80 14.45
N PHE A 486 5.74 19.53 13.36
CA PHE A 486 4.43 19.50 12.70
C PHE A 486 4.09 18.10 12.18
N TYR A 487 4.98 17.54 11.36
CA TYR A 487 4.75 16.19 10.80
C TYR A 487 4.89 15.07 11.85
N GLY A 488 5.72 15.26 12.88
CA GLY A 488 5.77 14.39 14.04
C GLY A 488 4.42 14.31 14.77
N ASN A 489 3.77 15.42 14.98
CA ASN A 489 2.44 15.49 15.59
C ASN A 489 1.37 14.78 14.72
N GLN A 490 1.46 14.86 13.37
CA GLN A 490 0.56 14.09 12.51
C GLN A 490 0.67 12.59 12.79
N ILE A 491 1.88 12.07 12.98
CA ILE A 491 2.10 10.66 13.34
C ILE A 491 1.54 10.35 14.73
N GLU A 492 1.84 11.18 15.74
CA GLU A 492 1.38 10.97 17.12
C GLU A 492 -0.14 11.02 17.23
N GLU A 493 -0.79 11.85 16.44
CA GLU A 493 -2.24 11.95 16.35
C GLU A 493 -2.85 10.91 15.40
N GLY A 494 -2.03 10.12 14.69
CA GLY A 494 -2.48 9.11 13.71
C GLY A 494 -3.23 9.74 12.54
N GLN A 495 -2.75 10.86 12.03
CA GLN A 495 -3.32 11.60 10.91
C GLN A 495 -2.60 11.19 9.60
N PHE A 496 -3.02 10.07 9.01
CA PHE A 496 -2.44 9.52 7.77
C PHE A 496 -3.42 9.68 6.61
N TYR A 497 -3.51 10.86 6.03
CA TYR A 497 -4.43 11.14 4.91
C TYR A 497 -3.98 12.30 4.04
N GLY A 498 -4.60 12.46 2.89
CA GLY A 498 -4.46 13.61 2.01
C GLY A 498 -3.35 13.51 1.00
N ASP A 499 -2.80 12.32 0.76
CA ASP A 499 -1.77 12.12 -0.24
C ASP A 499 -2.31 11.61 -1.57
N THR A 500 -3.38 10.83 -1.53
CA THR A 500 -4.15 10.44 -2.73
C THR A 500 -4.99 11.61 -3.19
N LEU A 501 -4.65 12.19 -4.34
CA LEU A 501 -5.14 13.52 -4.74
C LEU A 501 -6.61 13.60 -5.16
N ASP A 502 -7.21 12.50 -5.52
CA ASP A 502 -8.59 12.43 -6.00
C ASP A 502 -9.59 11.87 -4.97
N ALA A 503 -9.10 11.54 -3.77
CA ALA A 503 -9.94 11.14 -2.65
C ALA A 503 -9.22 11.38 -1.32
N ASP A 504 -9.72 12.31 -0.52
CA ASP A 504 -9.24 12.51 0.83
C ASP A 504 -9.76 11.38 1.72
N SER A 505 -8.94 10.38 1.98
CA SER A 505 -9.23 9.27 2.89
C SER A 505 -7.95 8.84 3.60
N CYS A 506 -8.06 7.98 4.61
CA CYS A 506 -6.88 7.31 5.14
C CYS A 506 -6.16 6.58 4.02
N ASP A 507 -4.86 6.83 3.88
CA ASP A 507 -4.06 6.22 2.82
C ASP A 507 -2.66 5.79 3.28
N LYS A 508 -2.14 4.79 2.62
CA LYS A 508 -0.79 4.27 2.81
C LYS A 508 0.27 5.30 2.43
N GLU A 509 0.03 6.06 1.38
CA GLU A 509 1.03 6.97 0.81
C GLU A 509 1.34 8.12 1.74
N ALA A 510 0.34 8.59 2.50
CA ALA A 510 0.54 9.55 3.58
C ALA A 510 1.56 9.06 4.62
N ALA A 511 1.47 7.79 5.00
CA ALA A 511 2.44 7.20 5.93
C ALA A 511 3.81 6.96 5.28
N ILE A 512 3.86 6.67 3.97
CA ILE A 512 5.14 6.55 3.22
C ILE A 512 5.87 7.90 3.21
N ALA A 513 5.16 8.99 2.92
CA ALA A 513 5.73 10.34 2.95
C ALA A 513 6.39 10.65 4.29
N LEU A 514 5.69 10.32 5.39
CA LEU A 514 6.19 10.51 6.75
C LEU A 514 7.36 9.57 7.08
N LEU A 515 7.25 8.28 6.75
CA LEU A 515 8.34 7.31 6.97
C LEU A 515 9.62 7.76 6.27
N SER A 516 9.55 8.06 4.98
CA SER A 516 10.71 8.51 4.20
C SER A 516 11.29 9.80 4.78
N PHE A 517 10.45 10.79 5.13
CA PHE A 517 10.91 12.05 5.71
C PHE A 517 11.65 11.84 7.03
N PHE A 518 11.10 11.06 7.95
CA PHE A 518 11.73 10.85 9.25
C PHE A 518 12.98 9.98 9.17
N LEU A 519 13.05 9.01 8.25
CA LEU A 519 14.29 8.25 7.98
C LEU A 519 15.38 9.15 7.34
N ASP A 520 15.00 10.05 6.44
CA ASP A 520 15.93 10.99 5.81
C ASP A 520 16.45 11.99 6.85
N ALA A 521 15.57 12.52 7.72
CA ALA A 521 15.95 13.41 8.82
C ALA A 521 16.82 12.68 9.88
N TYR A 522 16.50 11.42 10.21
CA TYR A 522 17.34 10.61 11.10
C TYR A 522 18.74 10.40 10.51
N SER A 523 18.83 10.12 9.21
CA SER A 523 20.12 9.97 8.52
C SER A 523 20.96 11.26 8.54
N LEU A 524 20.31 12.43 8.63
CA LEU A 524 20.98 13.74 8.68
C LEU A 524 21.40 14.14 10.11
N GLU A 525 20.52 13.91 11.11
CA GLU A 525 20.64 14.47 12.46
C GLU A 525 21.04 13.41 13.52
N ASN A 526 20.85 12.12 13.25
CA ASN A 526 21.07 11.00 14.18
C ASN A 526 20.32 11.17 15.53
N ASP A 527 19.09 11.66 15.49
CA ASP A 527 18.23 11.85 16.67
C ASP A 527 17.22 10.68 16.78
N GLU A 528 17.32 9.89 17.84
CA GLU A 528 16.50 8.70 18.09
C GLU A 528 14.99 8.99 18.10
N ARG A 529 14.58 10.21 18.44
CA ARG A 529 13.15 10.61 18.38
C ARG A 529 12.60 10.57 16.96
N LEU A 530 13.45 10.87 15.96
CA LEU A 530 13.06 10.79 14.55
C LEU A 530 12.92 9.34 14.10
N LEU A 531 13.76 8.43 14.60
CA LEU A 531 13.63 7.01 14.35
C LEU A 531 12.35 6.43 14.98
N ASP A 532 12.00 6.84 16.21
CA ASP A 532 10.74 6.44 16.84
C ASP A 532 9.51 6.86 16.03
N LEU A 533 9.51 8.07 15.46
CA LEU A 533 8.45 8.55 14.58
C LEU A 533 8.39 7.75 13.27
N ALA A 534 9.54 7.43 12.68
CA ALA A 534 9.60 6.57 11.50
C ALA A 534 9.02 5.16 11.79
N ILE A 535 9.33 4.57 12.95
CA ILE A 535 8.76 3.29 13.40
C ILE A 535 7.22 3.39 13.51
N LYS A 536 6.69 4.46 14.07
CA LYS A 536 5.23 4.65 14.20
C LYS A 536 4.56 4.78 12.82
N ALA A 537 5.16 5.52 11.88
CA ALA A 537 4.68 5.59 10.51
C ALA A 537 4.71 4.21 9.82
N ALA A 538 5.78 3.44 10.00
CA ALA A 538 5.90 2.08 9.47
C ALA A 538 4.81 1.15 10.02
N ARG A 539 4.43 1.26 11.30
CA ARG A 539 3.32 0.49 11.89
C ARG A 539 2.00 0.73 11.18
N PHE A 540 1.73 1.97 10.78
CA PHE A 540 0.53 2.24 9.98
C PHE A 540 0.63 1.61 8.59
N ILE A 541 1.79 1.64 7.93
CA ILE A 541 2.01 0.97 6.64
C ILE A 541 1.77 -0.53 6.74
N LEU A 542 2.16 -1.19 7.84
CA LEU A 542 1.91 -2.63 8.06
C LEU A 542 0.43 -3.00 7.94
N THR A 543 -0.47 -2.08 8.23
CA THR A 543 -1.92 -2.31 8.15
C THR A 543 -2.41 -2.46 6.70
N TRP A 544 -1.67 -1.92 5.73
CA TRP A 544 -1.97 -1.94 4.29
C TRP A 544 -1.29 -3.07 3.53
N ILE A 545 -0.41 -3.84 4.19
CA ILE A 545 0.28 -4.97 3.58
C ILE A 545 -0.60 -6.22 3.73
N TRP A 546 -0.97 -6.84 2.63
CA TRP A 546 -1.67 -8.12 2.64
C TRP A 546 -0.78 -9.20 3.25
N GLN A 547 -1.25 -9.90 4.26
CA GLN A 547 -0.44 -10.88 4.99
C GLN A 547 -0.70 -12.32 4.55
N MET A 548 -1.91 -12.58 4.05
CA MET A 548 -2.35 -13.89 3.60
C MET A 548 -2.86 -13.81 2.16
N ASN A 549 -2.87 -14.93 1.47
CA ASN A 549 -3.38 -15.00 0.11
C ASN A 549 -4.92 -15.00 0.12
N SER A 550 -5.53 -13.95 -0.42
CA SER A 550 -6.97 -13.88 -0.61
C SER A 550 -7.44 -14.85 -1.68
N TYR A 551 -8.64 -15.40 -1.52
CA TYR A 551 -9.25 -16.24 -2.54
C TYR A 551 -9.39 -15.49 -3.86
N LEU A 552 -8.89 -16.11 -4.93
CA LEU A 552 -9.05 -15.69 -6.32
C LEU A 552 -9.64 -16.84 -7.12
N SER A 553 -10.65 -16.57 -7.95
CA SER A 553 -11.20 -17.57 -8.85
C SER A 553 -10.13 -18.03 -9.87
N GLU A 554 -9.97 -19.31 -10.07
CA GLU A 554 -9.04 -19.90 -11.06
C GLU A 554 -9.36 -19.43 -12.49
N ASP A 555 -10.61 -19.11 -12.79
CA ASP A 555 -11.05 -18.58 -14.09
C ASP A 555 -10.73 -17.09 -14.28
N SER A 556 -10.42 -16.37 -13.20
CA SER A 556 -10.07 -14.95 -13.29
C SER A 556 -8.67 -14.74 -13.90
N PRO A 557 -8.39 -13.60 -14.51
CA PRO A 557 -7.04 -13.29 -15.00
C PRO A 557 -5.96 -13.46 -13.93
N LEU A 558 -6.17 -12.98 -12.70
CA LEU A 558 -5.22 -13.16 -11.59
C LEU A 558 -5.05 -14.63 -11.18
N GLY A 559 -6.16 -15.39 -11.16
CA GLY A 559 -6.13 -16.83 -10.87
C GLY A 559 -5.32 -17.61 -11.90
N LYS A 560 -5.47 -17.33 -13.19
CA LYS A 560 -4.72 -17.96 -14.29
C LYS A 560 -3.21 -17.74 -14.19
N TYR A 561 -2.78 -16.60 -13.65
CA TYR A 561 -1.36 -16.31 -13.40
C TYR A 561 -0.90 -16.73 -12.00
N HIS A 562 -1.74 -17.43 -11.23
CA HIS A 562 -1.45 -17.86 -9.85
C HIS A 562 -0.97 -16.70 -8.95
N PHE A 563 -1.59 -15.55 -9.13
CA PHE A 563 -1.23 -14.36 -8.38
C PHE A 563 -1.44 -14.57 -6.87
N CYS A 564 -0.47 -14.16 -6.09
CA CYS A 564 -0.51 -14.19 -4.62
C CYS A 564 -0.67 -12.77 -4.09
N THR A 565 -1.72 -12.50 -3.32
CA THR A 565 -1.93 -11.17 -2.72
C THR A 565 -1.01 -10.90 -1.54
N SER A 566 -0.43 -11.93 -0.92
CA SER A 566 0.46 -11.78 0.22
C SER A 566 1.71 -10.98 -0.15
N GLY A 567 2.05 -9.99 0.66
CA GLY A 567 3.13 -9.04 0.40
C GLY A 567 2.76 -7.84 -0.50
N MET A 568 1.59 -7.89 -1.15
CA MET A 568 1.08 -6.73 -1.89
C MET A 568 0.57 -5.65 -0.94
N THR A 569 0.46 -4.42 -1.45
CA THR A 569 -0.10 -3.29 -0.71
C THR A 569 -1.35 -2.76 -1.39
N SER A 570 -2.33 -2.27 -0.63
CA SER A 570 -3.42 -1.46 -1.16
C SER A 570 -3.17 0.03 -0.93
N VAL A 571 -3.78 0.88 -1.73
CA VAL A 571 -3.51 2.33 -1.76
C VAL A 571 -4.17 3.04 -0.58
N SER A 572 -5.50 3.00 -0.52
CA SER A 572 -6.31 3.73 0.46
C SER A 572 -7.69 3.08 0.60
N ILE A 573 -8.49 3.60 1.49
CA ILE A 573 -9.90 3.18 1.60
C ILE A 573 -10.67 3.55 0.33
N ALA A 574 -10.34 4.66 -0.30
CA ALA A 574 -11.00 5.11 -1.52
C ALA A 574 -10.47 4.42 -2.78
N HIS A 575 -9.23 3.91 -2.75
CA HIS A 575 -8.57 3.13 -3.79
C HIS A 575 -8.11 1.80 -3.23
N HIS A 576 -8.98 0.82 -3.26
CA HIS A 576 -8.78 -0.46 -2.59
C HIS A 576 -8.08 -1.52 -3.45
N HIS A 577 -7.68 -1.21 -4.67
CA HIS A 577 -6.86 -2.10 -5.48
C HIS A 577 -5.48 -2.33 -4.86
N LEU A 578 -4.85 -3.44 -5.23
CA LEU A 578 -3.47 -3.71 -4.87
C LEU A 578 -2.53 -3.05 -5.88
N ASP A 579 -1.36 -2.63 -5.40
CA ASP A 579 -0.34 -1.98 -6.19
C ASP A 579 1.07 -2.56 -5.93
N PHE A 580 2.03 -2.14 -6.73
CA PHE A 580 3.42 -2.54 -6.62
C PHE A 580 4.30 -1.52 -5.87
N TYR A 581 3.70 -0.61 -5.12
CA TYR A 581 4.41 0.37 -4.30
C TYR A 581 5.26 -0.29 -3.21
N GLY A 582 4.94 -1.53 -2.86
CA GLY A 582 5.70 -2.36 -1.93
C GLY A 582 7.19 -2.44 -2.23
N MET A 583 7.60 -2.30 -3.50
CA MET A 583 9.01 -2.30 -3.88
C MET A 583 9.76 -1.05 -3.34
N ALA A 584 9.15 0.13 -3.44
CA ALA A 584 9.71 1.36 -2.87
C ALA A 584 9.67 1.36 -1.33
N ILE A 585 8.55 0.88 -0.75
CA ILE A 585 8.41 0.75 0.70
C ILE A 585 9.49 -0.18 1.27
N ALA A 586 9.84 -1.24 0.54
CA ALA A 586 10.86 -2.20 0.97
C ALA A 586 12.23 -1.54 1.18
N VAL A 587 12.59 -0.53 0.39
CA VAL A 587 13.83 0.23 0.58
C VAL A 587 13.83 0.93 1.94
N ASP A 588 12.75 1.61 2.30
CA ASP A 588 12.64 2.29 3.59
C ASP A 588 12.53 1.30 4.76
N PHE A 589 11.86 0.16 4.58
CA PHE A 589 11.81 -0.90 5.60
C PHE A 589 13.18 -1.54 5.85
N LEU A 590 14.02 -1.69 4.83
CA LEU A 590 15.40 -2.14 5.00
C LEU A 590 16.25 -1.11 5.74
N ARG A 591 16.12 0.19 5.41
CA ARG A 591 16.73 1.28 6.18
C ARG A 591 16.27 1.26 7.63
N LEU A 592 14.96 1.12 7.85
CA LEU A 592 14.38 1.03 9.19
C LEU A 592 14.95 -0.16 9.97
N SER A 593 15.08 -1.34 9.32
CA SER A 593 15.68 -2.52 9.93
C SER A 593 17.16 -2.30 10.30
N GLN A 594 17.92 -1.59 9.48
CA GLN A 594 19.32 -1.25 9.77
C GLN A 594 19.43 -0.30 10.97
N PHE A 595 18.61 0.76 11.00
CA PHE A 595 18.66 1.77 12.05
C PHE A 595 18.11 1.27 13.38
N SER A 596 17.00 0.55 13.37
CA SER A 596 16.37 0.00 14.58
C SER A 596 16.95 -1.31 15.04
N HIS A 597 17.83 -1.94 14.26
CA HIS A 597 18.35 -3.29 14.48
C HIS A 597 17.26 -4.38 14.59
N ASP A 598 16.07 -4.12 14.04
CA ASP A 598 14.94 -5.03 14.08
C ASP A 598 14.82 -5.83 12.78
N PRO A 599 15.09 -7.16 12.79
CA PRO A 599 15.05 -7.99 11.60
C PRO A 599 13.64 -8.21 11.04
N TYR A 600 12.58 -7.89 11.79
CA TYR A 600 11.21 -8.01 11.33
C TYR A 600 10.94 -7.14 10.09
N TYR A 601 11.40 -5.88 10.12
CA TYR A 601 11.23 -4.97 8.98
C TYR A 601 11.96 -5.46 7.73
N ARG A 602 13.12 -6.11 7.88
CA ARG A 602 13.85 -6.74 6.76
C ARG A 602 13.04 -7.91 6.15
N ARG A 603 12.49 -8.80 6.99
CA ARG A 603 11.68 -9.92 6.48
C ARG A 603 10.42 -9.43 5.77
N THR A 604 9.75 -8.41 6.33
CA THR A 604 8.60 -7.76 5.70
C THR A 604 8.98 -7.11 4.37
N ALA A 605 10.13 -6.43 4.30
CA ALA A 605 10.64 -5.88 3.06
C ALA A 605 10.85 -6.95 1.99
N TYR A 606 11.49 -8.06 2.32
CA TYR A 606 11.71 -9.17 1.38
C TYR A 606 10.41 -9.79 0.88
N LYS A 607 9.41 -9.93 1.75
CA LYS A 607 8.08 -10.39 1.36
C LYS A 607 7.42 -9.45 0.33
N MET A 608 7.48 -8.13 0.57
CA MET A 608 6.97 -7.13 -0.39
C MET A 608 7.75 -7.14 -1.71
N MET A 609 9.08 -7.27 -1.66
CA MET A 609 9.92 -7.36 -2.84
C MET A 609 9.56 -8.57 -3.70
N ASP A 610 9.32 -9.73 -3.08
CA ASP A 610 8.90 -10.93 -3.79
C ASP A 610 7.51 -10.75 -4.42
N ALA A 611 6.57 -10.16 -3.68
CA ALA A 611 5.24 -9.85 -4.20
C ALA A 611 5.31 -8.93 -5.43
N CYS A 612 6.20 -7.94 -5.42
CA CYS A 612 6.37 -6.97 -6.50
C CYS A 612 7.07 -7.53 -7.76
N ARG A 613 7.59 -8.76 -7.74
CA ARG A 613 8.11 -9.44 -8.95
C ARG A 613 7.05 -10.20 -9.74
N GLN A 614 5.79 -10.18 -9.31
CA GLN A 614 4.67 -10.80 -10.02
C GLN A 614 4.15 -9.91 -11.15
N LEU A 615 3.40 -10.48 -12.09
CA LEU A 615 2.71 -9.79 -13.19
C LEU A 615 3.63 -8.88 -14.02
N ILE A 616 4.81 -9.34 -14.38
CA ILE A 616 5.69 -8.69 -15.35
C ILE A 616 5.51 -9.38 -16.69
N ALA A 617 5.22 -8.61 -17.74
CA ALA A 617 5.07 -9.15 -19.08
C ALA A 617 6.44 -9.62 -19.62
N THR A 618 6.51 -10.90 -19.96
CA THR A 618 7.69 -11.55 -20.55
C THR A 618 7.31 -12.19 -21.87
N GLU A 619 8.29 -12.66 -22.63
CA GLU A 619 8.03 -13.41 -23.86
C GLU A 619 7.21 -14.69 -23.60
N GLU A 620 7.44 -15.33 -22.45
CA GLU A 620 6.74 -16.57 -22.06
C GLU A 620 5.38 -16.29 -21.43
N ALA A 621 5.22 -15.14 -20.77
CA ALA A 621 3.99 -14.70 -20.09
C ALA A 621 3.64 -13.26 -20.46
N PRO A 622 3.11 -13.02 -21.66
CA PRO A 622 2.88 -11.66 -22.18
C PRO A 622 1.70 -10.92 -21.52
N LEU A 623 1.02 -11.52 -20.55
CA LEU A 623 -0.10 -10.95 -19.80
C LEU A 623 -1.24 -10.40 -20.69
N GLY A 624 -1.45 -11.01 -21.86
CA GLY A 624 -2.42 -10.54 -22.85
C GLY A 624 -1.99 -9.30 -23.63
N ARG A 625 -0.71 -8.92 -23.57
CA ARG A 625 -0.13 -7.74 -24.25
C ARG A 625 0.73 -8.14 -25.45
N GLY A 626 0.94 -7.17 -26.35
CA GLY A 626 1.82 -7.35 -27.50
C GLY A 626 3.31 -7.26 -27.14
N PRO A 627 4.22 -7.55 -28.11
CA PRO A 627 5.67 -7.55 -27.88
C PRO A 627 6.26 -6.21 -27.44
N SER A 628 5.58 -5.08 -27.70
CA SER A 628 5.99 -3.76 -27.23
C SER A 628 5.84 -3.57 -25.72
N PHE A 629 5.10 -4.45 -25.05
CA PHE A 629 4.86 -4.40 -23.61
C PHE A 629 5.83 -5.28 -22.79
N ILE A 630 6.87 -5.84 -23.39
CA ILE A 630 7.87 -6.60 -22.63
C ILE A 630 8.43 -5.76 -21.48
N GLY A 631 8.35 -6.30 -20.27
CA GLY A 631 8.72 -5.63 -19.02
C GLY A 631 7.59 -4.81 -18.36
N TRP A 632 6.44 -4.65 -19.04
CA TRP A 632 5.27 -4.01 -18.49
C TRP A 632 4.79 -4.71 -17.19
N GLN A 633 4.33 -3.90 -16.25
CA GLN A 633 3.65 -4.33 -15.03
C GLN A 633 2.46 -3.42 -14.79
N PRO A 634 1.25 -3.96 -14.47
CA PRO A 634 0.06 -3.14 -14.32
C PRO A 634 0.15 -2.19 -13.12
N GLU A 635 -0.53 -1.05 -13.19
CA GLU A 635 -0.68 -0.19 -12.03
C GLU A 635 -1.63 -0.80 -11.00
N GLN A 636 -2.74 -1.37 -11.49
CA GLN A 636 -3.84 -1.79 -10.63
C GLN A 636 -4.05 -3.30 -10.71
N VAL A 637 -4.12 -3.91 -9.53
CA VAL A 637 -4.46 -5.32 -9.35
C VAL A 637 -5.79 -5.40 -8.59
N ASN A 638 -6.87 -5.60 -9.32
CA ASN A 638 -8.23 -5.62 -8.80
C ASN A 638 -8.59 -7.04 -8.33
N HIS A 639 -8.17 -7.42 -7.14
CA HIS A 639 -8.47 -8.74 -6.56
C HIS A 639 -9.92 -8.87 -6.08
N THR A 640 -10.67 -7.74 -6.00
CA THR A 640 -12.07 -7.67 -5.59
C THR A 640 -12.91 -6.87 -6.59
N THR A 641 -14.18 -6.67 -6.29
CA THR A 641 -15.12 -5.88 -7.11
C THR A 641 -15.21 -4.43 -6.68
N TRP A 642 -14.31 -3.93 -5.81
CA TRP A 642 -14.44 -2.58 -5.25
C TRP A 642 -13.88 -1.46 -6.13
N GLU A 643 -13.07 -1.78 -7.09
CA GLU A 643 -12.59 -0.82 -8.08
C GLU A 643 -13.41 -0.92 -9.38
N TYR A 644 -13.44 0.13 -10.19
CA TYR A 644 -14.08 0.22 -11.51
C TYR A 644 -15.57 -0.15 -11.58
N PHE A 645 -16.38 0.86 -11.35
CA PHE A 645 -17.84 0.79 -11.33
C PHE A 645 -18.51 0.62 -12.70
N ASP A 646 -17.84 0.90 -13.81
CA ASP A 646 -18.43 0.90 -15.16
C ASP A 646 -18.29 -0.44 -15.87
N ARG A 647 -17.42 -1.34 -15.37
CA ARG A 647 -17.04 -2.56 -16.09
C ARG A 647 -16.92 -3.75 -15.15
N GLU A 648 -18.06 -4.31 -14.76
CA GLU A 648 -18.09 -5.49 -13.88
C GLU A 648 -17.23 -6.67 -14.37
N SER A 649 -17.04 -6.81 -15.70
CA SER A 649 -16.19 -7.83 -16.31
C SER A 649 -14.70 -7.65 -16.02
N LEU A 650 -14.24 -6.46 -15.64
CA LEU A 650 -12.85 -6.14 -15.35
C LEU A 650 -12.54 -6.16 -13.85
N MET A 651 -13.56 -6.35 -13.02
CA MET A 651 -13.42 -6.25 -11.59
C MET A 651 -12.91 -7.54 -10.96
N ASN A 652 -13.15 -8.21 -10.26
CA ASN A 652 -12.79 -9.43 -9.56
C ASN A 652 -11.68 -10.26 -10.24
N GLY A 653 -10.47 -10.11 -9.74
CA GLY A 653 -9.33 -10.89 -10.22
C GLY A 653 -8.75 -10.39 -11.55
N HIS A 654 -8.88 -9.11 -11.82
CA HIS A 654 -8.35 -8.45 -13.01
C HIS A 654 -7.17 -7.54 -12.70
N PHE A 655 -6.33 -7.25 -13.71
CA PHE A 655 -5.26 -6.27 -13.62
C PHE A 655 -5.28 -5.36 -14.86
N ALA A 656 -4.93 -4.09 -14.68
CA ALA A 656 -5.08 -3.08 -15.71
C ALA A 656 -4.09 -1.92 -15.55
N ILE A 657 -4.13 -1.03 -16.52
CA ILE A 657 -3.47 0.26 -16.61
C ILE A 657 -1.95 0.17 -16.75
N ASP A 658 -1.46 0.78 -17.83
CA ASP A 658 -0.05 1.01 -18.09
C ASP A 658 0.32 2.42 -17.64
N ILE A 659 1.08 2.51 -16.57
CA ILE A 659 1.52 3.78 -16.00
C ILE A 659 2.99 3.69 -15.62
N ALA A 660 3.76 4.70 -15.99
CA ALA A 660 5.21 4.67 -15.87
C ALA A 660 5.71 4.54 -14.43
N TRP A 661 5.04 5.16 -13.46
CA TRP A 661 5.51 5.20 -12.07
C TRP A 661 5.79 3.81 -11.46
N VAL A 662 4.97 2.80 -11.81
CA VAL A 662 5.15 1.41 -11.32
C VAL A 662 6.51 0.85 -11.76
N ASN A 663 6.87 1.13 -13.02
CA ASN A 663 8.11 0.64 -13.58
C ASN A 663 9.30 1.47 -13.09
N VAL A 664 9.13 2.79 -12.93
CA VAL A 664 10.17 3.68 -12.40
C VAL A 664 10.52 3.32 -10.96
N LEU A 665 9.52 3.28 -10.06
CA LEU A 665 9.74 2.93 -8.65
C LEU A 665 10.36 1.54 -8.50
N GLY A 666 9.85 0.57 -9.27
CA GLY A 666 10.37 -0.79 -9.24
C GLY A 666 11.84 -0.85 -9.68
N PHE A 667 12.21 -0.13 -10.73
CA PHE A 667 13.58 -0.12 -11.25
C PHE A 667 14.55 0.67 -10.36
N ASP A 668 14.13 1.84 -9.86
CA ASP A 668 14.95 2.64 -8.95
C ASP A 668 15.23 1.91 -7.63
N ALA A 669 14.19 1.29 -7.04
CA ALA A 669 14.33 0.45 -5.86
C ALA A 669 15.26 -0.75 -6.10
N TYR A 670 15.11 -1.46 -7.24
CA TYR A 670 16.01 -2.54 -7.61
C TYR A 670 17.47 -2.10 -7.67
N LEU A 671 17.77 -0.96 -8.31
CA LEU A 671 19.12 -0.43 -8.39
C LEU A 671 19.67 -0.07 -7.00
N THR A 672 18.85 0.57 -6.17
CA THR A 672 19.22 0.92 -4.78
C THR A 672 19.58 -0.32 -3.97
N LEU A 673 18.76 -1.36 -4.04
CA LEU A 673 18.98 -2.61 -3.32
C LEU A 673 20.20 -3.39 -3.84
N ARG A 674 20.42 -3.35 -5.16
CA ARG A 674 21.59 -3.95 -5.79
C ARG A 674 22.89 -3.25 -5.35
N GLU A 675 22.92 -1.93 -5.35
CA GLU A 675 24.07 -1.12 -4.91
C GLU A 675 24.41 -1.34 -3.45
N GLN A 676 23.42 -1.57 -2.62
CA GLN A 676 23.57 -1.86 -1.17
C GLN A 676 23.89 -3.33 -0.89
N GLY A 677 23.88 -4.22 -1.88
CA GLY A 677 24.01 -5.66 -1.68
C GLY A 677 22.86 -6.25 -0.85
N ALA A 678 21.68 -5.62 -0.89
CA ALA A 678 20.53 -5.96 -0.08
C ALA A 678 19.48 -6.81 -0.81
N LEU A 679 19.74 -7.17 -2.08
CA LEU A 679 18.86 -8.11 -2.79
C LEU A 679 18.93 -9.49 -2.13
N PRO A 680 17.80 -10.14 -1.87
CA PRO A 680 17.79 -11.52 -1.36
C PRO A 680 18.53 -12.46 -2.29
N CYS A 681 19.26 -13.44 -1.72
CA CYS A 681 19.80 -14.52 -2.53
C CYS A 681 18.63 -15.27 -3.21
N ASN A 682 18.77 -15.57 -4.50
CA ASN A 682 17.83 -16.48 -5.17
C ASN A 682 18.06 -17.87 -4.56
N GLU A 683 17.18 -18.31 -3.65
CA GLU A 683 17.14 -19.70 -3.18
C GLU A 683 16.36 -20.57 -4.17
#